data_ba7abfecea6e7860b9dba89abd4d32c2
#
_entry.id   ba7abfecea6e7860b9dba89abd4d32c2
#
_cell.length_a   1.000
_cell.length_b   1.000
_cell.length_c   1.000
_cell.angle_alpha   90.00
_cell.angle_beta   90.00
_cell.angle_gamma   90.00
#
_symmetry.space_group_name_H-M   'P 1'
#
loop_
_entity.id
_entity.type
_entity.pdbx_description
1 polymer ?
#
loop_
_entity_poly.entity_id
_entity_poly.type
_entity_poly.pdbx_seq_one_letter_code
_entity_poly.pdbx_strand_id
1 'polypeptide(L)'
;MLTDHLSSPEPTALATPTLDDPALYINRELSWLQFNWRVLDEALQPSQPLLERVKFLAIFAQNLDEFFMIRVAGLRRLVMAGVSQVPPDGMTPTEQLAAIRTTLETHLARQAACWHHDVLPQLQATGIQVCAYSALQPAQRIWARQVFQRDIFPQLTPLAFDPTHPFPHMANLSLNLAVVVHIPEHGERGARVKIPDTLPRFVRVPAEDTLVSHAQEGLPEVSPATFVWLETLVAANLDLLFPDVTIVGSYPFRITRDADFEIRDDEASDLMSTMEAQLEQRDFGFTIRLEVAQDIPESVRTVLMRNLRLEPADVYTSCEPLGLGDVMELTSIERPDLKDRPFTAATLRALQQHQSLFDTIRHQDLLLYHPYDSFLSVVELLRQAARDPQVVAIKQTLYRAGTNSPIVDALLEARQHRKQVAVLVELKARFDEESNIAWARALEDAGVHVAYGVLGLKTHAKLCLVVRQEEDHLQYYVHMGTGNYNHLTSRIYTDLGYMTCNPAIGEDVADLFNALTGYSRKTTYNKLLVAPHSLRQHILARIEREIAQHRQHGDGYLVFKMNALVDPQCIQALYRASQAGVRIDLQVRGICCLRPGVPGVSDTITVTSIVGRFLEHARIYYFRHGGQDDILLGSADLMPRNLERCVEVLFPVQPRPLRDTILRDILQVHLRDTVQARRLLPDGSYERLSAPSGDTPLSSQSWLLQHWSSRLVVESSVEI
;
A
#
# COMPACT_ATOMS: atom_id res chain seq x y z
N MET A 1 -10.78 -39.01 67.56
CA MET A 1 -10.12 -39.02 66.26
C MET A 1 -11.11 -38.41 65.24
N LEU A 2 -10.92 -37.14 65.02
CA LEU A 2 -11.67 -36.36 64.03
C LEU A 2 -10.79 -36.23 62.81
N THR A 3 -11.19 -36.82 61.68
CA THR A 3 -10.51 -36.69 60.39
C THR A 3 -11.15 -35.51 59.66
N ASP A 4 -10.38 -34.40 59.62
CA ASP A 4 -10.69 -33.24 58.75
C ASP A 4 -10.50 -33.64 57.28
N HIS A 5 -11.58 -33.69 56.53
CA HIS A 5 -11.55 -33.69 55.06
C HIS A 5 -11.34 -32.25 54.59
N LEU A 6 -10.09 -31.93 54.21
CA LEU A 6 -9.77 -30.76 53.41
C LEU A 6 -10.33 -30.96 52.00
N SER A 7 -11.46 -30.33 51.70
CA SER A 7 -11.99 -30.19 50.36
C SER A 7 -11.03 -29.24 49.57
N SER A 8 -10.43 -29.72 48.50
CA SER A 8 -9.69 -28.92 47.49
C SER A 8 -10.67 -27.88 46.92
N PRO A 9 -10.25 -26.62 46.72
CA PRO A 9 -11.09 -25.66 46.07
C PRO A 9 -11.30 -26.10 44.60
N GLU A 10 -12.55 -26.17 44.17
CA GLU A 10 -12.92 -26.29 42.77
C GLU A 10 -12.27 -25.15 41.96
N PRO A 11 -11.76 -25.42 40.75
CA PRO A 11 -11.22 -24.37 39.91
C PRO A 11 -12.37 -23.40 39.58
N THR A 12 -12.24 -22.17 40.05
CA THR A 12 -13.13 -21.06 39.70
C THR A 12 -13.22 -20.98 38.18
N ALA A 13 -14.38 -21.29 37.60
CA ALA A 13 -14.62 -21.08 36.17
C ALA A 13 -14.36 -19.60 35.88
N LEU A 14 -13.33 -19.31 35.13
CA LEU A 14 -13.05 -17.97 34.65
C LEU A 14 -14.28 -17.48 33.89
N ALA A 15 -14.91 -16.42 34.37
CA ALA A 15 -16.04 -15.81 33.68
C ALA A 15 -15.59 -15.44 32.25
N THR A 16 -16.34 -15.93 31.24
CA THR A 16 -16.05 -15.59 29.83
C THR A 16 -16.04 -14.06 29.69
N PRO A 17 -14.95 -13.44 29.21
CA PRO A 17 -14.87 -11.99 29.11
C PRO A 17 -15.97 -11.47 28.19
N THR A 18 -16.51 -10.28 28.49
CA THR A 18 -17.42 -9.60 27.56
C THR A 18 -16.69 -9.27 26.28
N LEU A 19 -17.37 -9.35 25.13
CA LEU A 19 -16.71 -9.13 23.82
C LEU A 19 -16.24 -7.68 23.61
N ASP A 20 -16.56 -6.78 24.52
CA ASP A 20 -16.08 -5.39 24.58
C ASP A 20 -14.81 -5.23 25.42
N ASP A 21 -14.29 -6.31 26.03
CA ASP A 21 -13.09 -6.25 26.84
C ASP A 21 -11.89 -5.80 25.99
N PRO A 22 -11.21 -4.69 26.36
CA PRO A 22 -10.03 -4.20 25.63
C PRO A 22 -8.93 -5.24 25.43
N ALA A 23 -8.79 -6.21 26.33
CA ALA A 23 -7.83 -7.30 26.22
C ALA A 23 -8.07 -8.22 25.01
N LEU A 24 -9.24 -8.18 24.40
CA LEU A 24 -9.58 -8.93 23.20
C LEU A 24 -9.17 -8.23 21.90
N TYR A 25 -8.67 -7.01 22.00
CA TYR A 25 -8.29 -6.23 20.80
C TYR A 25 -6.81 -5.95 20.77
N ILE A 26 -6.24 -6.03 19.58
CA ILE A 26 -4.86 -5.60 19.30
C ILE A 26 -4.93 -4.14 18.86
N ASN A 27 -4.05 -3.28 19.41
CA ASN A 27 -3.97 -1.88 19.01
C ASN A 27 -3.69 -1.78 17.50
N ARG A 28 -4.41 -0.92 16.83
CA ARG A 28 -4.38 -0.73 15.39
C ARG A 28 -3.01 -0.30 14.87
N GLU A 29 -2.36 0.64 15.55
CA GLU A 29 -1.08 1.21 15.11
C GLU A 29 0.07 0.22 15.36
N LEU A 30 0.02 -0.50 16.47
CA LEU A 30 0.99 -1.58 16.74
C LEU A 30 0.81 -2.74 15.76
N SER A 31 -0.42 -3.09 15.41
CA SER A 31 -0.70 -4.09 14.36
C SER A 31 -0.15 -3.64 12.99
N TRP A 32 -0.24 -2.34 12.68
CA TRP A 32 0.37 -1.78 11.47
C TRP A 32 1.90 -1.86 11.50
N LEU A 33 2.53 -1.58 12.64
CA LEU A 33 3.98 -1.73 12.80
C LEU A 33 4.41 -3.19 12.62
N GLN A 34 3.62 -4.15 13.11
CA GLN A 34 3.85 -5.57 12.86
C GLN A 34 3.70 -5.94 11.37
N PHE A 35 2.81 -5.28 10.63
CA PHE A 35 2.76 -5.43 9.18
C PHE A 35 4.05 -4.91 8.54
N ASN A 36 4.48 -3.70 8.86
CA ASN A 36 5.70 -3.14 8.28
C ASN A 36 6.96 -3.91 8.70
N TRP A 37 6.96 -4.51 9.91
CA TRP A 37 7.99 -5.45 10.31
C TRP A 37 8.08 -6.67 9.37
N ARG A 38 6.93 -7.23 8.96
CA ARG A 38 6.92 -8.36 7.99
C ARG A 38 7.46 -7.95 6.62
N VAL A 39 7.29 -6.68 6.22
CA VAL A 39 7.93 -6.12 5.01
C VAL A 39 9.45 -6.09 5.17
N LEU A 40 9.96 -5.61 6.32
CA LEU A 40 11.39 -5.62 6.61
C LEU A 40 11.94 -7.06 6.68
N ASP A 41 11.16 -7.99 7.24
CA ASP A 41 11.58 -9.40 7.36
C ASP A 41 11.83 -10.05 5.99
N GLU A 42 11.17 -9.62 4.91
CA GLU A 42 11.51 -10.06 3.55
C GLU A 42 12.91 -9.58 3.10
N ALA A 43 13.32 -8.36 3.50
CA ALA A 43 14.68 -7.89 3.25
C ALA A 43 15.74 -8.68 4.02
N LEU A 44 15.37 -9.24 5.16
CA LEU A 44 16.25 -10.06 6.02
C LEU A 44 16.41 -11.49 5.52
N GLN A 45 15.62 -11.95 4.51
CA GLN A 45 15.68 -13.33 4.02
C GLN A 45 16.80 -13.52 2.99
N PRO A 46 17.82 -14.34 3.29
CA PRO A 46 18.91 -14.60 2.34
C PRO A 46 18.47 -15.33 1.05
N SER A 47 17.31 -15.97 1.08
CA SER A 47 16.72 -16.66 -0.09
C SER A 47 16.13 -15.72 -1.13
N GLN A 48 15.90 -14.46 -0.79
CA GLN A 48 15.42 -13.45 -1.73
C GLN A 48 16.57 -12.95 -2.62
N PRO A 49 16.32 -12.66 -3.91
CA PRO A 49 17.30 -11.99 -4.77
C PRO A 49 17.77 -10.66 -4.15
N LEU A 50 19.04 -10.32 -4.33
CA LEU A 50 19.64 -9.20 -3.60
C LEU A 50 18.98 -7.84 -3.87
N LEU A 51 18.63 -7.53 -5.12
CA LEU A 51 17.92 -6.27 -5.45
C LEU A 51 16.45 -6.28 -4.99
N GLU A 52 15.83 -7.45 -4.79
CA GLU A 52 14.51 -7.53 -4.14
C GLU A 52 14.63 -7.22 -2.63
N ARG A 53 15.71 -7.66 -1.97
CA ARG A 53 16.00 -7.30 -0.56
C ARG A 53 16.17 -5.78 -0.42
N VAL A 54 16.91 -5.13 -1.34
CA VAL A 54 17.02 -3.66 -1.42
C VAL A 54 15.64 -3.01 -1.57
N LYS A 55 14.80 -3.56 -2.44
CA LYS A 55 13.42 -3.09 -2.65
C LYS A 55 12.60 -3.13 -1.36
N PHE A 56 12.64 -4.24 -0.61
CA PHE A 56 11.93 -4.37 0.66
C PHE A 56 12.44 -3.41 1.73
N LEU A 57 13.75 -3.14 1.79
CA LEU A 57 14.30 -2.09 2.66
C LEU A 57 13.74 -0.70 2.33
N ALA A 58 13.65 -0.38 1.04
CA ALA A 58 13.07 0.87 0.57
C ALA A 58 11.57 0.98 0.90
N ILE A 59 10.80 -0.07 0.61
CA ILE A 59 9.36 -0.12 0.90
C ILE A 59 9.10 0.04 2.41
N PHE A 60 9.90 -0.60 3.26
CA PHE A 60 9.78 -0.43 4.71
C PHE A 60 9.93 1.02 5.14
N ALA A 61 10.93 1.73 4.61
CA ALA A 61 11.19 3.14 4.92
C ALA A 61 10.09 4.07 4.38
N GLN A 62 9.63 3.86 3.13
CA GLN A 62 8.56 4.63 2.51
C GLN A 62 7.22 4.43 3.26
N ASN A 63 6.92 3.22 3.67
CA ASN A 63 5.75 2.93 4.51
C ASN A 63 5.81 3.67 5.85
N LEU A 64 7.01 3.76 6.48
CA LEU A 64 7.17 4.53 7.72
C LEU A 64 6.95 6.02 7.49
N ASP A 65 7.44 6.59 6.40
CA ASP A 65 7.19 7.99 6.07
C ASP A 65 5.68 8.27 5.99
N GLU A 66 4.92 7.44 5.28
CA GLU A 66 3.47 7.57 5.21
C GLU A 66 2.81 7.39 6.59
N PHE A 67 3.26 6.43 7.39
CA PHE A 67 2.76 6.20 8.74
C PHE A 67 2.95 7.43 9.64
N PHE A 68 4.11 8.08 9.58
CA PHE A 68 4.36 9.31 10.32
C PHE A 68 3.49 10.45 9.81
N MET A 69 3.47 10.68 8.51
CA MET A 69 2.72 11.78 7.89
C MET A 69 1.21 11.74 8.21
N ILE A 70 0.65 10.56 8.45
CA ILE A 70 -0.79 10.38 8.58
C ILE A 70 -1.18 9.91 9.98
N ARG A 71 -0.58 8.81 10.46
CA ARG A 71 -1.04 8.14 11.68
C ARG A 71 -0.46 8.77 12.94
N VAL A 72 0.85 8.95 12.99
CA VAL A 72 1.52 9.63 14.11
C VAL A 72 1.06 11.10 14.18
N ALA A 73 0.93 11.76 13.01
CA ALA A 73 0.35 13.10 12.91
C ALA A 73 -1.06 13.18 13.51
N GLY A 74 -1.94 12.24 13.15
CA GLY A 74 -3.29 12.17 13.68
C GLY A 74 -3.32 11.98 15.19
N LEU A 75 -2.50 11.07 15.74
CA LEU A 75 -2.38 10.88 17.19
C LEU A 75 -1.89 12.14 17.90
N ARG A 76 -0.92 12.85 17.32
CA ARG A 76 -0.43 14.13 17.87
C ARG A 76 -1.51 15.20 17.88
N ARG A 77 -2.29 15.33 16.82
CA ARG A 77 -3.44 16.24 16.80
C ARG A 77 -4.43 15.93 17.93
N LEU A 78 -4.73 14.65 18.19
CA LEU A 78 -5.60 14.25 19.30
C LEU A 78 -5.02 14.64 20.66
N VAL A 79 -3.71 14.41 20.88
CA VAL A 79 -3.03 14.84 22.12
C VAL A 79 -3.08 16.36 22.28
N MET A 80 -2.77 17.13 21.22
CA MET A 80 -2.80 18.60 21.25
C MET A 80 -4.22 19.15 21.49
N ALA A 81 -5.25 18.47 20.99
CA ALA A 81 -6.64 18.83 21.19
C ALA A 81 -7.20 18.36 22.54
N GLY A 82 -6.43 17.66 23.36
CA GLY A 82 -6.87 17.12 24.66
C GLY A 82 -7.96 16.05 24.54
N VAL A 83 -8.05 15.36 23.39
CA VAL A 83 -9.04 14.30 23.16
C VAL A 83 -8.60 13.01 23.86
N SER A 84 -9.45 12.52 24.74
CA SER A 84 -9.22 11.28 25.53
C SER A 84 -10.01 10.08 25.01
N GLN A 85 -10.66 10.17 23.85
CA GLN A 85 -11.38 9.03 23.28
C GLN A 85 -10.41 7.87 23.01
N VAL A 86 -10.68 6.73 23.61
CA VAL A 86 -9.88 5.51 23.46
C VAL A 86 -10.50 4.58 22.42
N PRO A 87 -9.70 3.90 21.58
CA PRO A 87 -10.16 2.84 20.71
C PRO A 87 -10.53 1.57 21.52
N PRO A 88 -11.07 0.53 20.87
CA PRO A 88 -11.49 -0.71 21.55
C PRO A 88 -10.41 -1.38 22.39
N ASP A 89 -9.14 -1.21 22.04
CA ASP A 89 -7.99 -1.74 22.81
C ASP A 89 -7.68 -0.96 24.10
N GLY A 90 -8.34 0.16 24.34
CA GLY A 90 -8.23 0.96 25.57
C GLY A 90 -7.04 1.89 25.67
N MET A 91 -6.10 1.91 24.69
CA MET A 91 -4.92 2.77 24.74
C MET A 91 -5.25 4.23 24.42
N THR A 92 -4.81 5.15 25.27
CA THR A 92 -4.88 6.59 24.98
C THR A 92 -3.94 6.99 23.86
N PRO A 93 -4.14 8.14 23.16
CA PRO A 93 -3.23 8.61 22.14
C PRO A 93 -1.78 8.76 22.60
N THR A 94 -1.54 9.18 23.85
CA THR A 94 -0.22 9.32 24.44
C THR A 94 0.44 7.95 24.66
N GLU A 95 -0.27 6.96 25.17
CA GLU A 95 0.23 5.59 25.33
C GLU A 95 0.55 4.95 23.98
N GLN A 96 -0.28 5.19 22.95
CA GLN A 96 -0.02 4.73 21.59
C GLN A 96 1.29 5.34 21.05
N LEU A 97 1.51 6.65 21.19
CA LEU A 97 2.76 7.30 20.74
C LEU A 97 4.00 6.74 21.45
N ALA A 98 3.92 6.50 22.76
CA ALA A 98 5.01 5.89 23.52
C ALA A 98 5.31 4.46 23.06
N ALA A 99 4.28 3.63 22.85
CA ALA A 99 4.42 2.26 22.37
C ALA A 99 4.96 2.20 20.92
N ILE A 100 4.52 3.12 20.04
CA ILE A 100 5.04 3.28 18.68
C ILE A 100 6.55 3.58 18.75
N ARG A 101 6.97 4.51 19.59
CA ARG A 101 8.39 4.89 19.75
C ARG A 101 9.24 3.69 20.15
N THR A 102 8.85 2.97 21.19
CA THR A 102 9.58 1.79 21.69
C THR A 102 9.70 0.70 20.62
N THR A 103 8.61 0.43 19.89
CA THR A 103 8.62 -0.57 18.83
C THR A 103 9.53 -0.17 17.66
N LEU A 104 9.49 1.11 17.26
CA LEU A 104 10.27 1.61 16.13
C LEU A 104 11.77 1.62 16.40
N GLU A 105 12.22 1.86 17.62
CA GLU A 105 13.66 1.80 17.95
C GLU A 105 14.28 0.46 17.57
N THR A 106 13.57 -0.64 17.84
CA THR A 106 14.03 -1.99 17.47
C THR A 106 13.99 -2.20 15.95
N HIS A 107 12.92 -1.76 15.28
CA HIS A 107 12.78 -1.95 13.83
C HIS A 107 13.82 -1.15 13.04
N LEU A 108 14.06 0.11 13.40
CA LEU A 108 15.07 0.97 12.76
C LEU A 108 16.49 0.46 12.96
N ALA A 109 16.82 0.00 14.17
CA ALA A 109 18.11 -0.63 14.43
C ALA A 109 18.33 -1.88 13.55
N ARG A 110 17.28 -2.68 13.35
CA ARG A 110 17.35 -3.87 12.53
C ARG A 110 17.45 -3.54 11.03
N GLN A 111 16.74 -2.51 10.56
CA GLN A 111 16.86 -2.00 9.19
C GLN A 111 18.30 -1.52 8.90
N ALA A 112 18.87 -0.70 9.80
CA ALA A 112 20.23 -0.21 9.67
C ALA A 112 21.25 -1.35 9.64
N ALA A 113 21.13 -2.32 10.56
CA ALA A 113 21.98 -3.50 10.58
C ALA A 113 21.90 -4.32 9.29
N CYS A 114 20.69 -4.53 8.74
CA CYS A 114 20.49 -5.22 7.46
C CYS A 114 21.19 -4.49 6.32
N TRP A 115 21.04 -3.17 6.23
CA TRP A 115 21.71 -2.38 5.20
C TRP A 115 23.22 -2.45 5.32
N HIS A 116 23.78 -2.10 6.47
CA HIS A 116 25.23 -1.92 6.63
C HIS A 116 26.01 -3.23 6.70
N HIS A 117 25.46 -4.25 7.36
CA HIS A 117 26.22 -5.46 7.69
C HIS A 117 25.87 -6.66 6.80
N ASP A 118 24.82 -6.54 5.98
CA ASP A 118 24.37 -7.64 5.15
C ASP A 118 24.21 -7.23 3.68
N VAL A 119 23.29 -6.33 3.34
CA VAL A 119 22.96 -5.98 1.95
C VAL A 119 24.11 -5.23 1.27
N LEU A 120 24.67 -4.19 1.89
CA LEU A 120 25.74 -3.39 1.31
C LEU A 120 27.01 -4.21 0.98
N PRO A 121 27.52 -5.09 1.88
CA PRO A 121 28.64 -5.98 1.55
C PRO A 121 28.32 -6.94 0.41
N GLN A 122 27.09 -7.46 0.31
CA GLN A 122 26.69 -8.34 -0.78
C GLN A 122 26.61 -7.59 -2.11
N LEU A 123 26.11 -6.36 -2.13
CA LEU A 123 26.13 -5.50 -3.33
C LEU A 123 27.57 -5.30 -3.82
N GLN A 124 28.51 -4.98 -2.91
CA GLN A 124 29.92 -4.84 -3.24
C GLN A 124 30.51 -6.13 -3.85
N ALA A 125 30.19 -7.28 -3.26
CA ALA A 125 30.63 -8.58 -3.76
C ALA A 125 30.09 -8.90 -5.17
N THR A 126 28.96 -8.34 -5.56
CA THR A 126 28.38 -8.49 -6.91
C THR A 126 28.83 -7.41 -7.90
N GLY A 127 29.72 -6.51 -7.51
CA GLY A 127 30.25 -5.43 -8.35
C GLY A 127 29.41 -4.14 -8.33
N ILE A 128 28.42 -4.03 -7.44
CA ILE A 128 27.67 -2.80 -7.20
C ILE A 128 28.26 -2.11 -5.98
N GLN A 129 29.04 -1.05 -6.18
CA GLN A 129 29.70 -0.34 -5.10
C GLN A 129 28.93 0.93 -4.74
N VAL A 130 28.42 1.00 -3.52
CA VAL A 130 27.90 2.24 -2.93
C VAL A 130 28.87 2.67 -1.84
N CYS A 131 29.57 3.78 -2.07
CA CYS A 131 30.69 4.18 -1.19
C CYS A 131 30.58 5.64 -0.74
N ALA A 132 31.30 5.93 0.35
CA ALA A 132 31.52 7.31 0.76
C ALA A 132 32.43 8.05 -0.23
N TYR A 133 32.28 9.36 -0.37
CA TYR A 133 33.12 10.19 -1.22
C TYR A 133 34.63 10.02 -0.92
N SER A 134 34.99 9.86 0.35
CA SER A 134 36.37 9.64 0.80
C SER A 134 36.98 8.34 0.29
N ALA A 135 36.16 7.35 -0.09
CA ALA A 135 36.63 6.07 -0.62
C ALA A 135 36.87 6.08 -2.13
N LEU A 136 36.48 7.16 -2.84
CA LEU A 136 36.73 7.33 -4.27
C LEU A 136 38.25 7.44 -4.56
N GLN A 137 38.68 6.92 -5.69
CA GLN A 137 40.03 7.08 -6.21
C GLN A 137 40.29 8.56 -6.60
N PRO A 138 41.55 9.01 -6.66
CA PRO A 138 41.87 10.41 -6.96
C PRO A 138 41.24 10.91 -8.28
N ALA A 139 41.30 10.14 -9.35
CA ALA A 139 40.69 10.52 -10.63
C ALA A 139 39.16 10.63 -10.53
N GLN A 140 38.53 9.72 -9.81
CA GLN A 140 37.10 9.75 -9.56
C GLN A 140 36.66 10.96 -8.71
N ARG A 141 37.47 11.36 -7.72
CA ARG A 141 37.20 12.60 -6.92
C ARG A 141 37.28 13.85 -7.77
N ILE A 142 38.28 13.94 -8.69
CA ILE A 142 38.39 15.07 -9.61
C ILE A 142 37.14 15.14 -10.50
N TRP A 143 36.73 14.01 -11.09
CA TRP A 143 35.52 13.92 -11.88
C TRP A 143 34.27 14.31 -11.08
N ALA A 144 34.12 13.77 -9.89
CA ALA A 144 32.96 14.03 -9.04
C ALA A 144 32.86 15.51 -8.64
N ARG A 145 34.02 16.18 -8.37
CA ARG A 145 34.07 17.63 -8.13
C ARG A 145 33.68 18.46 -9.39
N GLN A 146 34.06 18.01 -10.57
CA GLN A 146 33.64 18.66 -11.82
C GLN A 146 32.13 18.53 -12.06
N VAL A 147 31.56 17.34 -11.83
CA VAL A 147 30.12 17.11 -11.89
C VAL A 147 29.40 17.97 -10.85
N PHE A 148 29.92 18.02 -9.62
CA PHE A 148 29.37 18.89 -8.60
C PHE A 148 29.32 20.34 -9.06
N GLN A 149 30.41 20.89 -9.57
CA GLN A 149 30.47 22.28 -10.02
C GLN A 149 29.53 22.60 -11.19
N ARG A 150 29.41 21.65 -12.13
CA ARG A 150 28.61 21.83 -13.33
C ARG A 150 27.12 21.63 -13.11
N ASP A 151 26.75 20.55 -12.42
CA ASP A 151 25.37 20.04 -12.44
C ASP A 151 24.66 20.20 -11.09
N ILE A 152 25.39 20.22 -9.97
CA ILE A 152 24.80 20.21 -8.62
C ILE A 152 24.87 21.58 -7.97
N PHE A 153 26.05 22.20 -7.97
CA PHE A 153 26.31 23.52 -7.34
C PHE A 153 25.31 24.60 -7.77
N PRO A 154 24.93 24.75 -9.06
CA PRO A 154 23.97 25.78 -9.48
C PRO A 154 22.57 25.62 -8.87
N GLN A 155 22.23 24.43 -8.37
CA GLN A 155 20.92 24.11 -7.76
C GLN A 155 20.91 24.31 -6.25
N LEU A 156 22.08 24.56 -5.63
CA LEU A 156 22.21 24.68 -4.19
C LEU A 156 22.12 26.14 -3.75
N THR A 157 21.33 26.36 -2.71
CA THR A 157 21.24 27.66 -2.04
C THR A 157 21.45 27.47 -0.54
N PRO A 158 22.63 27.85 0.00
CA PRO A 158 22.84 27.85 1.44
C PRO A 158 22.02 28.95 2.10
N LEU A 159 21.29 28.61 3.18
CA LEU A 159 20.46 29.53 3.94
C LEU A 159 20.99 29.59 5.37
N ALA A 160 21.49 30.75 5.77
CA ALA A 160 21.93 31.00 7.15
C ALA A 160 20.72 31.01 8.10
N PHE A 161 20.92 30.60 9.32
CA PHE A 161 19.96 30.73 10.40
C PHE A 161 20.67 31.25 11.67
N ASP A 162 20.35 32.47 12.02
CA ASP A 162 20.86 33.17 13.21
C ASP A 162 19.76 34.18 13.68
N PRO A 163 20.00 34.94 14.75
CA PRO A 163 19.01 35.91 15.22
C PRO A 163 18.59 37.00 14.20
N THR A 164 19.36 37.20 13.12
CA THR A 164 19.07 38.15 12.05
C THR A 164 18.46 37.53 10.81
N HIS A 165 18.55 36.21 10.69
CA HIS A 165 17.97 35.43 9.60
C HIS A 165 16.96 34.44 10.17
N PRO A 166 15.67 34.49 9.74
CA PRO A 166 14.67 33.55 10.25
C PRO A 166 15.02 32.12 9.85
N PHE A 167 14.64 31.16 10.72
CA PHE A 167 14.86 29.75 10.44
C PHE A 167 14.12 29.37 9.14
N PRO A 168 14.83 28.79 8.13
CA PRO A 168 14.26 28.57 6.82
C PRO A 168 13.17 27.50 6.85
N HIS A 169 12.11 27.71 6.08
CA HIS A 169 11.11 26.68 5.86
C HIS A 169 11.72 25.47 5.13
N MET A 170 11.26 24.27 5.50
CA MET A 170 11.72 23.00 4.94
C MET A 170 10.54 22.20 4.43
N ALA A 171 10.62 21.77 3.18
CA ALA A 171 9.60 20.90 2.57
C ALA A 171 9.53 19.53 3.30
N ASN A 172 8.37 18.91 3.22
CA ASN A 172 8.16 17.57 3.79
C ASN A 172 9.12 16.56 3.16
N LEU A 173 9.64 15.63 3.98
CA LEU A 173 10.59 14.57 3.61
C LEU A 173 11.93 15.06 3.02
N SER A 174 12.18 16.38 2.99
CA SER A 174 13.43 16.92 2.46
C SER A 174 14.64 16.50 3.28
N LEU A 175 15.70 16.07 2.58
CA LEU A 175 17.02 15.85 3.15
C LEU A 175 17.81 17.14 3.11
N ASN A 176 18.51 17.43 4.21
CA ASN A 176 19.24 18.69 4.40
C ASN A 176 20.57 18.44 5.11
N LEU A 177 21.54 19.32 4.90
CA LEU A 177 22.74 19.41 5.72
C LEU A 177 22.64 20.60 6.67
N ALA A 178 22.84 20.36 7.96
CA ALA A 178 23.12 21.41 8.94
C ALA A 178 24.63 21.66 8.91
N VAL A 179 25.04 22.80 8.35
CA VAL A 179 26.44 23.16 8.20
C VAL A 179 26.80 24.16 9.31
N VAL A 180 27.85 23.85 10.05
CA VAL A 180 28.42 24.76 11.05
C VAL A 180 29.69 25.37 10.46
N VAL A 181 29.71 26.69 10.35
CA VAL A 181 30.87 27.45 9.86
C VAL A 181 31.42 28.34 10.94
N HIS A 182 32.73 28.51 10.97
CA HIS A 182 33.41 29.47 11.85
C HIS A 182 33.81 30.72 11.07
N ILE A 183 33.26 31.86 11.50
CA ILE A 183 33.59 33.17 10.95
C ILE A 183 34.50 33.88 11.98
N PRO A 184 35.75 34.33 11.64
CA PRO A 184 36.73 34.84 12.60
C PRO A 184 36.19 35.91 13.54
N GLU A 185 35.34 36.81 13.06
CA GLU A 185 34.82 37.93 13.84
C GLU A 185 33.50 37.64 14.56
N HIS A 186 32.82 36.55 14.21
CA HIS A 186 31.44 36.26 14.62
C HIS A 186 31.26 34.90 15.28
N GLY A 187 32.34 34.06 15.35
CA GLY A 187 32.31 32.72 15.91
C GLY A 187 31.53 31.73 15.05
N GLU A 188 31.00 30.67 15.68
CA GLU A 188 30.23 29.64 14.97
C GLU A 188 28.86 30.16 14.50
N ARG A 189 28.51 29.82 13.28
CA ARG A 189 27.21 30.12 12.65
C ARG A 189 26.65 28.89 11.98
N GLY A 190 25.31 28.78 11.95
CA GLY A 190 24.62 27.68 11.29
C GLY A 190 24.10 28.07 9.93
N ALA A 191 24.21 27.16 8.99
CA ALA A 191 23.56 27.26 7.68
C ALA A 191 22.90 25.95 7.32
N ARG A 192 21.84 26.02 6.52
CA ARG A 192 21.17 24.86 5.94
C ARG A 192 21.46 24.80 4.46
N VAL A 193 21.78 23.58 3.96
CA VAL A 193 21.84 23.27 2.54
C VAL A 193 20.82 22.16 2.25
N LYS A 194 19.80 22.45 1.43
CA LYS A 194 18.84 21.42 0.96
C LYS A 194 19.54 20.55 -0.08
N ILE A 195 19.41 19.24 0.04
CA ILE A 195 19.80 18.30 -1.01
C ILE A 195 18.69 18.31 -2.07
N PRO A 196 18.99 18.58 -3.35
CA PRO A 196 17.98 18.64 -4.41
C PRO A 196 17.28 17.29 -4.61
N ASP A 197 15.97 17.29 -4.60
CA ASP A 197 15.10 16.16 -4.91
C ASP A 197 14.83 15.98 -6.41
N THR A 198 15.28 16.94 -7.22
CA THR A 198 15.27 16.91 -8.69
C THR A 198 16.40 16.08 -9.29
N LEU A 199 17.42 15.74 -8.50
CA LEU A 199 18.56 14.94 -8.89
C LEU A 199 18.44 13.51 -8.31
N PRO A 200 18.98 12.50 -9.04
CA PRO A 200 19.12 11.16 -8.47
C PRO A 200 19.95 11.21 -7.18
N ARG A 201 19.55 10.46 -6.17
CA ARG A 201 20.28 10.40 -4.90
C ARG A 201 21.60 9.62 -5.01
N PHE A 202 21.68 8.72 -6.01
CA PHE A 202 22.87 7.94 -6.31
C PHE A 202 23.58 8.52 -7.53
N VAL A 203 24.70 9.21 -7.30
CA VAL A 203 25.54 9.72 -8.38
C VAL A 203 26.45 8.59 -8.89
N ARG A 204 26.23 8.14 -10.13
CA ARG A 204 27.03 7.09 -10.75
C ARG A 204 28.40 7.65 -11.14
N VAL A 205 29.47 7.05 -10.61
CA VAL A 205 30.85 7.45 -10.83
C VAL A 205 31.47 6.51 -11.89
N PRO A 206 32.12 7.03 -12.95
CA PRO A 206 32.79 6.21 -13.93
C PRO A 206 33.91 5.37 -13.32
N ALA A 207 34.23 4.22 -13.95
CA ALA A 207 35.40 3.43 -13.60
C ALA A 207 36.69 4.21 -13.84
N GLU A 208 37.72 3.97 -13.03
CA GLU A 208 38.98 4.70 -13.11
C GLU A 208 39.63 4.57 -14.50
N ASP A 209 39.63 3.37 -15.07
CA ASP A 209 40.16 3.08 -16.40
C ASP A 209 39.50 3.93 -17.49
N THR A 210 38.22 4.20 -17.38
CA THR A 210 37.48 5.05 -18.32
C THR A 210 37.89 6.53 -18.22
N LEU A 211 38.20 6.99 -16.99
CA LEU A 211 38.63 8.37 -16.73
C LEU A 211 40.07 8.65 -17.18
N VAL A 212 40.95 7.63 -17.13
CA VAL A 212 42.36 7.76 -17.50
C VAL A 212 42.57 7.64 -19.02
N SER A 213 41.74 6.87 -19.71
CA SER A 213 41.93 6.53 -21.14
C SER A 213 41.45 7.58 -22.14
N HIS A 214 40.84 8.71 -21.73
CA HIS A 214 40.21 9.71 -22.61
C HIS A 214 39.27 9.13 -23.71
N ALA A 215 38.78 7.90 -23.52
CA ALA A 215 37.92 7.22 -24.48
C ALA A 215 36.52 7.85 -24.47
N GLN A 216 36.16 8.44 -25.58
CA GLN A 216 34.81 8.94 -25.87
C GLN A 216 33.81 7.79 -25.99
N GLU A 217 32.61 8.03 -25.47
CA GLU A 217 31.33 7.41 -25.83
C GLU A 217 31.10 5.93 -25.47
N GLY A 218 30.16 5.72 -24.58
CA GLY A 218 29.57 4.44 -24.24
C GLY A 218 30.23 3.78 -23.03
N LEU A 219 29.64 3.98 -21.85
CA LEU A 219 29.97 3.18 -20.65
C LEU A 219 29.75 1.71 -21.02
N PRO A 220 30.75 0.81 -20.88
CA PRO A 220 30.50 -0.61 -21.05
C PRO A 220 29.52 -1.11 -20.01
N GLU A 221 28.47 -1.81 -20.44
CA GLU A 221 27.37 -2.30 -19.62
C GLU A 221 27.78 -3.24 -18.47
N VAL A 222 28.99 -3.70 -18.41
CA VAL A 222 29.48 -4.77 -17.50
C VAL A 222 30.58 -4.32 -16.53
N SER A 223 30.96 -3.03 -16.49
CA SER A 223 31.92 -2.53 -15.50
C SER A 223 31.27 -2.44 -14.11
N PRO A 224 32.05 -2.65 -12.99
CA PRO A 224 31.52 -2.44 -11.66
C PRO A 224 30.87 -1.06 -11.55
N ALA A 225 29.60 -1.03 -11.16
CA ALA A 225 28.85 0.21 -11.04
C ALA A 225 29.16 0.85 -9.68
N THR A 226 29.89 1.96 -9.70
CA THR A 226 30.22 2.73 -8.48
C THR A 226 29.24 3.88 -8.31
N PHE A 227 28.71 4.03 -7.09
CA PHE A 227 27.78 5.09 -6.73
C PHE A 227 28.25 5.81 -5.47
N VAL A 228 27.97 7.10 -5.42
CA VAL A 228 28.19 7.96 -4.25
C VAL A 228 26.86 8.64 -3.91
N TRP A 229 26.54 8.71 -2.62
CA TRP A 229 25.37 9.45 -2.14
C TRP A 229 25.50 10.94 -2.46
N LEU A 230 24.43 11.55 -2.96
CA LEU A 230 24.40 12.96 -3.34
C LEU A 230 24.76 13.87 -2.15
N GLU A 231 24.23 13.59 -0.95
CA GLU A 231 24.54 14.36 0.26
C GLU A 231 26.02 14.27 0.67
N THR A 232 26.67 13.12 0.47
CA THR A 232 28.11 12.99 0.77
C THR A 232 28.98 13.72 -0.25
N LEU A 233 28.53 13.75 -1.51
CA LEU A 233 29.18 14.54 -2.57
C LEU A 233 29.03 16.05 -2.29
N VAL A 234 27.84 16.50 -1.86
CA VAL A 234 27.60 17.90 -1.47
C VAL A 234 28.44 18.26 -0.26
N ALA A 235 28.43 17.42 0.81
CA ALA A 235 29.23 17.65 2.01
C ALA A 235 30.72 17.78 1.75
N ALA A 236 31.26 16.97 0.82
CA ALA A 236 32.68 17.01 0.44
C ALA A 236 33.10 18.25 -0.37
N ASN A 237 32.15 19.03 -0.90
CA ASN A 237 32.39 20.20 -1.72
C ASN A 237 31.78 21.49 -1.16
N LEU A 238 31.51 21.53 0.14
CA LEU A 238 30.96 22.70 0.82
C LEU A 238 31.89 23.93 0.78
N ASP A 239 33.20 23.71 0.57
CA ASP A 239 34.18 24.78 0.37
C ASP A 239 33.81 25.71 -0.80
N LEU A 240 33.14 25.21 -1.81
CA LEU A 240 32.66 26.00 -2.94
C LEU A 240 31.40 26.82 -2.60
N LEU A 241 30.59 26.38 -1.65
CA LEU A 241 29.38 27.08 -1.20
C LEU A 241 29.70 28.11 -0.11
N PHE A 242 30.75 27.90 0.66
CA PHE A 242 31.16 28.76 1.77
C PHE A 242 32.62 29.20 1.61
N PRO A 243 32.89 30.06 0.60
CA PRO A 243 34.25 30.58 0.40
C PRO A 243 34.68 31.46 1.60
N ASP A 244 35.97 31.43 1.90
CA ASP A 244 36.62 32.26 2.92
C ASP A 244 36.15 32.06 4.36
N VAL A 245 35.47 30.97 4.66
CA VAL A 245 35.10 30.57 6.04
C VAL A 245 35.55 29.14 6.33
N THR A 246 35.75 28.82 7.61
CA THR A 246 36.12 27.46 8.01
C THR A 246 34.88 26.64 8.26
N ILE A 247 34.73 25.51 7.57
CA ILE A 247 33.66 24.55 7.84
C ILE A 247 34.06 23.72 9.06
N VAL A 248 33.26 23.82 10.14
CA VAL A 248 33.46 23.06 11.39
C VAL A 248 32.88 21.65 11.24
N GLY A 249 31.72 21.53 10.59
CA GLY A 249 31.10 20.25 10.31
C GLY A 249 29.84 20.39 9.49
N SER A 250 29.36 19.25 8.94
CA SER A 250 28.11 19.16 8.22
C SER A 250 27.38 17.89 8.61
N TYR A 251 26.12 17.98 8.99
CA TYR A 251 25.34 16.92 9.60
C TYR A 251 24.04 16.76 8.83
N PRO A 252 23.79 15.59 8.22
CA PRO A 252 22.53 15.34 7.52
C PRO A 252 21.38 15.26 8.53
N PHE A 253 20.26 15.82 8.13
CA PHE A 253 18.98 15.70 8.84
C PHE A 253 17.81 15.71 7.87
N ARG A 254 16.72 15.08 8.29
CA ARG A 254 15.50 14.94 7.50
C ARG A 254 14.29 15.20 8.37
N ILE A 255 13.26 15.85 7.83
CA ILE A 255 12.04 16.13 8.57
C ILE A 255 10.84 15.46 7.92
N THR A 256 9.86 15.06 8.75
CA THR A 256 8.56 14.61 8.29
C THR A 256 7.49 15.54 8.84
N ARG A 257 6.56 15.98 7.96
CA ARG A 257 5.45 16.86 8.32
C ARG A 257 4.11 16.12 8.29
N ASP A 258 3.13 16.69 8.99
CA ASP A 258 1.73 16.29 8.83
C ASP A 258 1.29 16.57 7.39
N ALA A 259 0.81 15.54 6.71
CA ALA A 259 0.30 15.62 5.34
C ALA A 259 -1.18 15.19 5.26
N ASP A 260 -1.86 15.06 6.40
CA ASP A 260 -3.26 14.62 6.47
C ASP A 260 -4.18 15.83 6.68
N PHE A 261 -4.65 16.41 5.57
CA PHE A 261 -5.61 17.48 5.59
C PHE A 261 -7.02 16.93 5.47
N GLU A 262 -7.89 17.25 6.43
CA GLU A 262 -9.33 16.99 6.32
C GLU A 262 -9.97 18.14 5.52
N ILE A 263 -10.43 17.83 4.32
CA ILE A 263 -11.23 18.75 3.53
C ILE A 263 -12.66 18.71 4.05
N ARG A 264 -13.18 19.84 4.47
CA ARG A 264 -14.60 20.01 4.76
C ARG A 264 -15.34 20.27 3.48
N ASP A 265 -15.93 19.22 2.92
CA ASP A 265 -16.63 19.26 1.63
C ASP A 265 -17.84 20.22 1.63
N ASP A 266 -18.45 20.43 2.79
CA ASP A 266 -19.59 21.30 3.01
C ASP A 266 -19.24 22.80 2.92
N GLU A 267 -17.98 23.17 3.07
CA GLU A 267 -17.48 24.54 2.96
C GLU A 267 -16.88 24.84 1.57
N ALA A 268 -16.68 23.82 0.72
CA ALA A 268 -16.08 23.99 -0.60
C ALA A 268 -17.12 24.35 -1.67
N SER A 269 -17.07 25.54 -2.22
CA SER A 269 -17.88 25.93 -3.39
C SER A 269 -17.45 25.24 -4.68
N ASP A 270 -16.18 24.83 -4.77
CA ASP A 270 -15.55 24.05 -5.83
C ASP A 270 -14.50 23.12 -5.22
N LEU A 271 -14.75 21.81 -5.30
CA LEU A 271 -13.88 20.79 -4.70
C LEU A 271 -12.51 20.75 -5.39
N MET A 272 -12.45 20.95 -6.71
CA MET A 272 -11.19 20.91 -7.46
C MET A 272 -10.28 22.05 -7.08
N SER A 273 -10.76 23.28 -7.09
CA SER A 273 -9.98 24.47 -6.67
C SER A 273 -9.54 24.37 -5.22
N THR A 274 -10.39 23.84 -4.34
CA THR A 274 -10.05 23.62 -2.93
C THR A 274 -8.92 22.58 -2.78
N MET A 275 -8.96 21.51 -3.56
CA MET A 275 -7.90 20.48 -3.56
C MET A 275 -6.56 21.06 -4.04
N GLU A 276 -6.56 21.85 -5.11
CA GLU A 276 -5.35 22.49 -5.63
C GLU A 276 -4.72 23.42 -4.58
N ALA A 277 -5.51 24.29 -3.96
CA ALA A 277 -5.02 25.19 -2.91
C ALA A 277 -4.46 24.42 -1.69
N GLN A 278 -5.03 23.27 -1.37
CA GLN A 278 -4.54 22.44 -0.25
C GLN A 278 -3.28 21.65 -0.60
N LEU A 279 -3.11 21.23 -1.85
CA LEU A 279 -1.86 20.60 -2.30
C LEU A 279 -0.68 21.57 -2.15
N GLU A 280 -0.86 22.85 -2.49
CA GLU A 280 0.15 23.89 -2.27
C GLU A 280 0.47 24.09 -0.78
N GLN A 281 -0.50 23.88 0.12
CA GLN A 281 -0.32 24.02 1.57
C GLN A 281 0.28 22.77 2.25
N ARG A 282 0.39 21.65 1.56
CA ARG A 282 0.85 20.38 2.13
C ARG A 282 2.24 20.44 2.75
N ASP A 283 3.12 21.26 2.20
CA ASP A 283 4.47 21.44 2.71
C ASP A 283 4.52 22.27 4.00
N PHE A 284 3.41 22.91 4.40
CA PHE A 284 3.33 23.78 5.57
C PHE A 284 2.76 23.11 6.82
N GLY A 285 2.46 21.82 6.78
CA GLY A 285 2.03 21.04 7.94
C GLY A 285 3.04 21.11 9.09
N PHE A 286 2.60 20.94 10.35
CA PHE A 286 3.52 20.95 11.48
C PHE A 286 4.50 19.76 11.41
N THR A 287 5.72 19.97 11.90
CA THR A 287 6.75 18.93 11.90
C THR A 287 6.40 17.86 12.94
N ILE A 288 6.53 16.58 12.56
CA ILE A 288 6.17 15.42 13.39
C ILE A 288 7.40 14.63 13.79
N ARG A 289 8.40 14.54 12.91
CA ARG A 289 9.61 13.75 13.11
C ARG A 289 10.81 14.51 12.60
N LEU A 290 11.90 14.42 13.35
CA LEU A 290 13.25 14.83 12.95
C LEU A 290 14.14 13.59 12.96
N GLU A 291 14.69 13.23 11.81
CA GLU A 291 15.74 12.21 11.67
C GLU A 291 17.09 12.90 11.58
N VAL A 292 18.05 12.45 12.38
CA VAL A 292 19.40 13.02 12.44
C VAL A 292 20.46 11.94 12.38
N ALA A 293 21.64 12.30 11.87
CA ALA A 293 22.81 11.43 11.94
C ALA A 293 23.24 11.18 13.39
N GLN A 294 23.88 10.05 13.64
CA GLN A 294 24.29 9.62 15.00
C GLN A 294 25.33 10.55 15.61
N ASP A 295 26.17 11.18 14.80
CA ASP A 295 27.29 12.05 15.21
C ASP A 295 26.90 13.54 15.27
N ILE A 296 25.60 13.90 15.09
CA ILE A 296 25.15 15.29 15.17
C ILE A 296 25.43 15.87 16.58
N PRO A 297 26.11 17.05 16.69
CA PRO A 297 26.34 17.67 17.98
C PRO A 297 25.01 18.05 18.67
N GLU A 298 25.01 17.93 20.00
CA GLU A 298 23.86 18.29 20.84
C GLU A 298 23.41 19.76 20.63
N SER A 299 24.36 20.67 20.40
CA SER A 299 24.07 22.08 20.09
C SER A 299 23.26 22.22 18.83
N VAL A 300 23.63 21.52 17.74
CA VAL A 300 22.91 21.54 16.46
C VAL A 300 21.55 20.90 16.61
N ARG A 301 21.47 19.72 17.26
CA ARG A 301 20.21 19.01 17.53
C ARG A 301 19.22 19.92 18.30
N THR A 302 19.68 20.57 19.34
CA THR A 302 18.85 21.49 20.16
C THR A 302 18.33 22.67 19.33
N VAL A 303 19.16 23.26 18.47
CA VAL A 303 18.73 24.34 17.56
C VAL A 303 17.64 23.86 16.60
N LEU A 304 17.81 22.68 15.98
CA LEU A 304 16.82 22.10 15.09
C LEU A 304 15.50 21.82 15.84
N MET A 305 15.55 21.15 16.99
CA MET A 305 14.35 20.83 17.79
C MET A 305 13.59 22.10 18.18
N ARG A 306 14.29 23.11 18.69
CA ARG A 306 13.66 24.38 19.11
C ARG A 306 12.93 25.07 17.96
N ASN A 307 13.58 25.20 16.81
CA ASN A 307 13.00 25.89 15.66
C ASN A 307 11.87 25.09 14.98
N LEU A 308 11.94 23.76 15.01
CA LEU A 308 10.90 22.86 14.47
C LEU A 308 9.79 22.58 15.50
N ARG A 309 9.89 23.07 16.73
CA ARG A 309 8.94 22.87 17.83
C ARG A 309 8.72 21.39 18.15
N LEU A 310 9.82 20.65 18.26
CA LEU A 310 9.82 19.21 18.52
C LEU A 310 10.30 18.90 19.94
N GLU A 311 9.74 17.83 20.50
CA GLU A 311 10.16 17.24 21.76
C GLU A 311 11.25 16.16 21.52
N PRO A 312 12.06 15.79 22.54
CA PRO A 312 13.07 14.73 22.39
C PRO A 312 12.51 13.41 21.85
N ALA A 313 11.26 13.08 22.16
CA ALA A 313 10.57 11.89 21.67
C ALA A 313 10.31 11.90 20.15
N ASP A 314 10.43 13.05 19.51
CA ASP A 314 10.19 13.20 18.06
C ASP A 314 11.48 13.09 17.24
N VAL A 315 12.63 13.00 17.92
CA VAL A 315 13.93 12.91 17.29
C VAL A 315 14.35 11.45 17.18
N TYR A 316 14.65 11.03 15.96
CA TYR A 316 15.13 9.69 15.64
C TYR A 316 16.57 9.78 15.14
N THR A 317 17.48 9.20 15.93
CA THR A 317 18.89 9.11 15.56
C THR A 317 19.12 7.83 14.77
N SER A 318 19.74 7.93 13.61
CA SER A 318 20.04 6.79 12.75
C SER A 318 21.49 6.81 12.28
N CYS A 319 22.03 5.63 11.99
CA CYS A 319 23.24 5.53 11.19
C CYS A 319 22.94 6.06 9.77
N GLU A 320 23.86 6.80 9.18
CA GLU A 320 23.73 7.21 7.78
C GLU A 320 23.67 6.00 6.84
N PRO A 321 22.98 6.08 5.72
CA PRO A 321 22.24 7.22 5.19
C PRO A 321 20.84 7.38 5.79
N LEU A 322 20.38 8.61 5.93
CA LEU A 322 18.99 8.90 6.30
C LEU A 322 18.05 8.66 5.10
N GLY A 323 16.78 8.31 5.37
CA GLY A 323 15.79 8.14 4.31
C GLY A 323 16.11 6.98 3.37
N LEU A 324 16.28 5.77 3.91
CA LEU A 324 16.55 4.55 3.12
C LEU A 324 15.47 4.19 2.08
N GLY A 325 14.38 4.95 1.97
CA GLY A 325 13.41 4.82 0.89
C GLY A 325 14.00 5.00 -0.51
N ASP A 326 15.06 5.79 -0.62
CA ASP A 326 15.70 6.13 -1.88
C ASP A 326 16.63 5.03 -2.42
N VAL A 327 16.97 4.01 -1.62
CA VAL A 327 17.70 2.83 -2.14
C VAL A 327 16.89 2.09 -3.22
N MET A 328 15.60 2.42 -3.37
CA MET A 328 14.77 1.97 -4.49
C MET A 328 15.41 2.27 -5.86
N GLU A 329 16.15 3.38 -5.99
CA GLU A 329 16.87 3.74 -7.25
C GLU A 329 17.82 2.65 -7.70
N LEU A 330 18.49 1.94 -6.77
CA LEU A 330 19.41 0.85 -7.10
C LEU A 330 18.71 -0.33 -7.76
N THR A 331 17.41 -0.47 -7.58
CA THR A 331 16.63 -1.55 -8.20
C THR A 331 16.45 -1.35 -9.71
N SER A 332 16.77 -0.16 -10.24
CA SER A 332 16.76 0.13 -11.68
C SER A 332 17.97 -0.46 -12.42
N ILE A 333 19.03 -0.84 -11.68
CA ILE A 333 20.26 -1.41 -12.30
C ILE A 333 19.91 -2.68 -13.08
N GLU A 334 20.39 -2.79 -14.31
CA GLU A 334 20.18 -3.94 -15.19
C GLU A 334 21.01 -5.14 -14.76
N ARG A 335 20.54 -5.84 -13.73
CA ARG A 335 21.12 -7.07 -13.15
C ARG A 335 20.01 -8.10 -12.92
N PRO A 336 19.56 -8.78 -14.00
CA PRO A 336 18.48 -9.78 -13.91
C PRO A 336 18.80 -10.94 -12.96
N ASP A 337 20.07 -11.26 -12.78
CA ASP A 337 20.57 -12.28 -11.85
C ASP A 337 20.34 -11.95 -10.38
N LEU A 338 20.15 -10.67 -10.04
CA LEU A 338 19.88 -10.17 -8.68
C LEU A 338 18.43 -9.80 -8.44
N LYS A 339 17.53 -10.07 -9.39
CA LYS A 339 16.09 -9.76 -9.34
C LYS A 339 15.26 -11.02 -9.50
N ASP A 340 14.00 -10.92 -9.17
CA ASP A 340 13.00 -11.94 -9.49
C ASP A 340 12.94 -12.19 -11.00
N ARG A 341 12.81 -13.45 -11.38
CA ARG A 341 12.65 -13.81 -12.79
C ARG A 341 11.40 -13.14 -13.36
N PRO A 342 11.49 -12.44 -14.50
CA PRO A 342 10.32 -11.88 -15.15
C PRO A 342 9.34 -12.98 -15.54
N PHE A 343 8.06 -12.66 -15.54
CA PHE A 343 7.01 -13.56 -15.97
C PHE A 343 6.08 -12.85 -16.97
N THR A 344 5.39 -13.64 -17.78
CA THR A 344 4.36 -13.14 -18.70
C THR A 344 2.99 -13.53 -18.17
N ALA A 345 2.15 -12.51 -17.93
CA ALA A 345 0.78 -12.74 -17.51
C ALA A 345 -0.04 -13.42 -18.60
N ALA A 346 -0.95 -14.32 -18.21
CA ALA A 346 -1.85 -15.00 -19.14
C ALA A 346 -2.82 -14.00 -19.79
N THR A 347 -3.16 -14.23 -21.04
CA THR A 347 -4.17 -13.44 -21.76
C THR A 347 -5.39 -14.31 -22.01
N LEU A 348 -6.59 -13.74 -21.87
CA LEU A 348 -7.85 -14.44 -22.17
C LEU A 348 -7.82 -15.08 -23.58
N ARG A 349 -8.25 -16.31 -23.68
CA ARG A 349 -8.30 -17.06 -24.94
C ARG A 349 -9.12 -16.34 -26.01
N ALA A 350 -10.22 -15.71 -25.61
CA ALA A 350 -11.05 -14.88 -26.49
C ALA A 350 -10.25 -13.78 -27.20
N LEU A 351 -9.35 -13.09 -26.47
CA LEU A 351 -8.50 -12.08 -27.07
C LEU A 351 -7.43 -12.67 -27.99
N GLN A 352 -6.86 -13.83 -27.64
CA GLN A 352 -5.91 -14.53 -28.50
C GLN A 352 -6.54 -14.97 -29.83
N GLN A 353 -7.83 -15.26 -29.81
CA GLN A 353 -8.61 -15.67 -31.00
C GLN A 353 -9.28 -14.49 -31.72
N HIS A 354 -9.00 -13.24 -31.30
CA HIS A 354 -9.61 -12.02 -31.83
C HIS A 354 -11.15 -12.01 -31.76
N GLN A 355 -11.72 -12.67 -30.76
CA GLN A 355 -13.16 -12.72 -30.53
C GLN A 355 -13.64 -11.47 -29.79
N SER A 356 -14.92 -11.13 -29.99
CA SER A 356 -15.58 -10.09 -29.20
C SER A 356 -15.69 -10.49 -27.75
N LEU A 357 -15.25 -9.61 -26.85
CA LEU A 357 -15.44 -9.81 -25.41
C LEU A 357 -16.90 -9.76 -25.00
N PHE A 358 -17.73 -8.97 -25.72
CA PHE A 358 -19.18 -8.94 -25.48
C PHE A 358 -19.83 -10.30 -25.76
N ASP A 359 -19.44 -10.96 -26.84
CA ASP A 359 -19.96 -12.31 -27.16
C ASP A 359 -19.47 -13.32 -26.12
N THR A 360 -18.21 -13.24 -25.70
CA THR A 360 -17.66 -14.12 -24.67
C THR A 360 -18.41 -13.94 -23.34
N ILE A 361 -18.61 -12.69 -22.89
CA ILE A 361 -19.30 -12.38 -21.62
C ILE A 361 -20.78 -12.78 -21.68
N ARG A 362 -21.41 -12.73 -22.87
CA ARG A 362 -22.79 -13.18 -23.06
C ARG A 362 -22.94 -14.68 -22.85
N HIS A 363 -21.93 -15.47 -23.23
CA HIS A 363 -21.94 -16.92 -23.06
C HIS A 363 -21.56 -17.36 -21.67
N GLN A 364 -20.59 -16.67 -21.01
CA GLN A 364 -20.11 -17.01 -19.68
C GLN A 364 -19.50 -15.80 -18.97
N ASP A 365 -19.67 -15.74 -17.66
CA ASP A 365 -18.97 -14.79 -16.83
C ASP A 365 -17.46 -15.08 -16.82
N LEU A 366 -16.64 -14.03 -16.74
CA LEU A 366 -15.17 -14.15 -16.75
C LEU A 366 -14.60 -13.73 -15.41
N LEU A 367 -13.62 -14.49 -14.94
CA LEU A 367 -12.81 -14.18 -13.74
C LEU A 367 -11.37 -13.96 -14.17
N LEU A 368 -10.82 -12.81 -13.80
CA LEU A 368 -9.41 -12.45 -13.97
C LEU A 368 -8.73 -12.42 -12.61
N TYR A 369 -7.50 -12.89 -12.53
CA TYR A 369 -6.68 -12.80 -11.31
C TYR A 369 -5.33 -12.19 -11.62
N HIS A 370 -5.21 -10.87 -11.41
CA HIS A 370 -3.96 -10.14 -11.57
C HIS A 370 -3.00 -10.46 -10.43
N PRO A 371 -1.67 -10.46 -10.67
CA PRO A 371 -0.97 -10.20 -11.93
C PRO A 371 -0.84 -11.43 -12.84
N TYR A 372 -1.40 -12.58 -12.45
CA TYR A 372 -1.29 -13.84 -13.19
C TYR A 372 -2.02 -13.75 -14.53
N ASP A 373 -3.18 -13.07 -14.57
CA ASP A 373 -3.87 -12.66 -15.78
C ASP A 373 -3.53 -11.23 -16.15
N SER A 374 -3.41 -10.97 -17.46
CA SER A 374 -3.07 -9.67 -18.00
C SER A 374 -4.23 -8.66 -17.80
N PHE A 375 -3.89 -7.48 -17.27
CA PHE A 375 -4.82 -6.35 -17.19
C PHE A 375 -5.25 -5.83 -18.57
N LEU A 376 -4.53 -6.20 -19.66
CA LEU A 376 -4.89 -5.86 -21.02
C LEU A 376 -6.32 -6.30 -21.36
N SER A 377 -6.82 -7.38 -20.77
CA SER A 377 -8.19 -7.83 -20.96
C SER A 377 -9.25 -6.80 -20.53
N VAL A 378 -8.98 -6.05 -19.47
CA VAL A 378 -9.86 -4.96 -19.00
C VAL A 378 -9.75 -3.75 -19.92
N VAL A 379 -8.54 -3.41 -20.35
CA VAL A 379 -8.29 -2.32 -21.30
C VAL A 379 -8.99 -2.62 -22.64
N GLU A 380 -8.91 -3.85 -23.11
CA GLU A 380 -9.50 -4.26 -24.39
C GLU A 380 -11.03 -4.26 -24.36
N LEU A 381 -11.65 -4.59 -23.23
CA LEU A 381 -13.10 -4.43 -23.06
C LEU A 381 -13.53 -2.97 -23.34
N LEU A 382 -12.80 -2.01 -22.78
CA LEU A 382 -13.09 -0.59 -22.99
C LEU A 382 -12.77 -0.12 -24.43
N ARG A 383 -11.69 -0.62 -25.03
CA ARG A 383 -11.36 -0.32 -26.43
C ARG A 383 -12.41 -0.87 -27.41
N GLN A 384 -12.87 -2.11 -27.20
CA GLN A 384 -13.96 -2.66 -27.97
C GLN A 384 -15.25 -1.85 -27.76
N ALA A 385 -15.55 -1.48 -26.49
CA ALA A 385 -16.68 -0.61 -26.18
C ALA A 385 -16.61 0.76 -26.88
N ALA A 386 -15.42 1.35 -26.95
CA ALA A 386 -15.22 2.64 -27.60
C ALA A 386 -15.53 2.59 -29.11
N ARG A 387 -15.16 1.49 -29.77
CA ARG A 387 -15.26 1.32 -31.25
C ARG A 387 -16.56 0.70 -31.70
N ASP A 388 -17.23 -0.10 -30.89
CA ASP A 388 -18.45 -0.81 -31.26
C ASP A 388 -19.61 0.18 -31.47
N PRO A 389 -20.20 0.26 -32.67
CA PRO A 389 -21.31 1.17 -32.96
C PRO A 389 -22.57 0.90 -32.14
N GLN A 390 -22.75 -0.32 -31.62
CA GLN A 390 -23.88 -0.70 -30.78
C GLN A 390 -23.74 -0.23 -29.32
N VAL A 391 -22.55 0.11 -28.88
CA VAL A 391 -22.34 0.69 -27.54
C VAL A 391 -22.85 2.13 -27.51
N VAL A 392 -23.74 2.43 -26.56
CA VAL A 392 -24.41 3.74 -26.44
C VAL A 392 -23.81 4.54 -25.26
N ALA A 393 -23.40 3.86 -24.17
CA ALA A 393 -22.84 4.55 -23.02
C ALA A 393 -21.78 3.71 -22.31
N ILE A 394 -20.82 4.42 -21.67
CA ILE A 394 -19.80 3.85 -20.79
C ILE A 394 -19.79 4.66 -19.49
N LYS A 395 -19.86 4.00 -18.35
CA LYS A 395 -19.72 4.63 -17.03
C LYS A 395 -18.55 3.97 -16.26
N GLN A 396 -17.67 4.78 -15.65
CA GLN A 396 -16.42 4.29 -15.07
C GLN A 396 -16.11 5.01 -13.74
N THR A 397 -15.61 4.27 -12.74
CA THR A 397 -14.99 4.85 -11.54
C THR A 397 -13.46 4.88 -11.68
N LEU A 398 -12.82 5.99 -11.34
CA LEU A 398 -11.37 6.14 -11.31
C LEU A 398 -10.94 6.59 -9.92
N TYR A 399 -10.05 5.83 -9.29
CA TYR A 399 -9.49 6.14 -7.97
C TYR A 399 -7.99 6.45 -8.02
N ARG A 400 -7.21 5.60 -8.68
CA ARG A 400 -5.77 5.71 -8.93
C ARG A 400 -5.49 5.19 -10.33
N ALA A 401 -5.69 6.04 -11.32
CA ALA A 401 -5.49 5.63 -12.72
C ALA A 401 -3.99 5.54 -13.09
N GLY A 402 -3.12 6.21 -12.35
CA GLY A 402 -1.71 6.34 -12.66
C GLY A 402 -1.43 7.29 -13.83
N THR A 403 -0.16 7.54 -14.12
CA THR A 403 0.26 8.30 -15.30
C THR A 403 0.10 7.47 -16.58
N ASN A 404 -0.21 8.09 -17.72
CA ASN A 404 -0.36 7.42 -19.04
C ASN A 404 -1.33 6.23 -18.98
N SER A 405 -2.55 6.45 -18.49
CA SER A 405 -3.55 5.41 -18.26
C SER A 405 -4.23 4.95 -19.55
N PRO A 406 -4.05 3.70 -20.00
CA PRO A 406 -4.74 3.17 -21.18
C PRO A 406 -6.26 3.05 -20.98
N ILE A 407 -6.76 3.10 -19.75
CA ILE A 407 -8.18 3.18 -19.43
C ILE A 407 -8.71 4.57 -19.80
N VAL A 408 -8.00 5.63 -19.40
CA VAL A 408 -8.40 7.02 -19.74
C VAL A 408 -8.33 7.23 -21.24
N ASP A 409 -7.30 6.72 -21.93
CA ASP A 409 -7.19 6.78 -23.39
C ASP A 409 -8.42 6.13 -24.08
N ALA A 410 -8.85 4.97 -23.59
CA ALA A 410 -10.04 4.30 -24.16
C ALA A 410 -11.35 5.06 -23.91
N LEU A 411 -11.48 5.76 -22.77
CA LEU A 411 -12.64 6.62 -22.48
C LEU A 411 -12.66 7.88 -23.37
N LEU A 412 -11.49 8.47 -23.63
CA LEU A 412 -11.34 9.59 -24.58
C LEU A 412 -11.68 9.14 -26.02
N GLU A 413 -11.18 7.96 -26.44
CA GLU A 413 -11.51 7.34 -27.72
C GLU A 413 -13.03 7.11 -27.85
N ALA A 414 -13.68 6.61 -26.81
CA ALA A 414 -15.14 6.41 -26.79
C ALA A 414 -15.88 7.73 -27.01
N ARG A 415 -15.42 8.82 -26.39
CA ARG A 415 -16.02 10.14 -26.58
C ARG A 415 -15.85 10.67 -28.03
N GLN A 416 -14.67 10.43 -28.63
CA GLN A 416 -14.43 10.76 -30.04
C GLN A 416 -15.41 10.02 -30.98
N HIS A 417 -15.76 8.77 -30.64
CA HIS A 417 -16.79 7.99 -31.32
C HIS A 417 -18.22 8.33 -30.87
N ARG A 418 -18.42 9.49 -30.21
CA ARG A 418 -19.72 10.04 -29.81
C ARG A 418 -20.49 9.17 -28.80
N LYS A 419 -19.82 8.29 -28.05
CA LYS A 419 -20.46 7.57 -26.96
C LYS A 419 -20.80 8.52 -25.81
N GLN A 420 -21.85 8.19 -25.06
CA GLN A 420 -22.09 8.84 -23.76
C GLN A 420 -21.08 8.28 -22.77
N VAL A 421 -20.19 9.12 -22.25
CA VAL A 421 -19.18 8.69 -21.28
C VAL A 421 -19.37 9.49 -20.00
N ALA A 422 -19.51 8.78 -18.87
CA ALA A 422 -19.59 9.36 -17.53
C ALA A 422 -18.52 8.74 -16.65
N VAL A 423 -17.71 9.57 -16.03
CA VAL A 423 -16.58 9.13 -15.19
C VAL A 423 -16.70 9.76 -13.82
N LEU A 424 -16.60 8.94 -12.78
CA LEU A 424 -16.42 9.42 -11.42
C LEU A 424 -14.94 9.35 -11.09
N VAL A 425 -14.32 10.51 -10.86
CA VAL A 425 -12.91 10.64 -10.44
C VAL A 425 -12.85 10.96 -8.96
N GLU A 426 -12.18 10.13 -8.17
CA GLU A 426 -11.96 10.38 -6.75
C GLU A 426 -10.75 11.30 -6.56
N LEU A 427 -10.97 12.59 -6.33
CA LEU A 427 -9.92 13.58 -6.17
C LEU A 427 -9.12 13.42 -4.86
N LYS A 428 -9.72 12.84 -3.81
CA LYS A 428 -9.11 12.64 -2.49
C LYS A 428 -8.29 11.35 -2.39
N ALA A 429 -7.80 10.80 -3.53
CA ALA A 429 -6.91 9.67 -3.51
C ALA A 429 -5.52 10.12 -3.05
N ARG A 430 -5.17 9.87 -1.78
CA ARG A 430 -3.91 10.33 -1.17
C ARG A 430 -2.69 10.01 -2.02
N PHE A 431 -1.84 11.01 -2.24
CA PHE A 431 -0.62 10.99 -3.04
C PHE A 431 -0.82 10.79 -4.56
N ASP A 432 -2.08 10.69 -5.02
CA ASP A 432 -2.45 10.65 -6.43
C ASP A 432 -3.34 11.86 -6.83
N GLU A 433 -3.50 12.82 -5.94
CA GLU A 433 -4.40 13.97 -6.11
C GLU A 433 -4.07 14.75 -7.39
N GLU A 434 -2.79 15.10 -7.61
CA GLU A 434 -2.34 15.85 -8.79
C GLU A 434 -2.65 15.11 -10.10
N SER A 435 -2.33 13.82 -10.15
CA SER A 435 -2.60 13.02 -11.35
C SER A 435 -4.10 12.87 -11.62
N ASN A 436 -4.91 12.72 -10.56
CA ASN A 436 -6.35 12.61 -10.70
C ASN A 436 -7.00 13.94 -11.14
N ILE A 437 -6.50 15.09 -10.67
CA ILE A 437 -6.92 16.41 -11.15
C ILE A 437 -6.58 16.57 -12.63
N ALA A 438 -5.37 16.20 -13.04
CA ALA A 438 -4.94 16.28 -14.44
C ALA A 438 -5.84 15.43 -15.36
N TRP A 439 -6.18 14.20 -14.93
CA TRP A 439 -7.08 13.33 -15.69
C TRP A 439 -8.52 13.87 -15.73
N ALA A 440 -9.02 14.38 -14.61
CA ALA A 440 -10.35 14.97 -14.55
C ALA A 440 -10.49 16.10 -15.58
N ARG A 441 -9.52 17.02 -15.63
CA ARG A 441 -9.49 18.11 -16.62
C ARG A 441 -9.41 17.60 -18.06
N ALA A 442 -8.51 16.65 -18.33
CA ALA A 442 -8.37 16.10 -19.68
C ALA A 442 -9.67 15.44 -20.20
N LEU A 443 -10.40 14.76 -19.31
CA LEU A 443 -11.70 14.15 -19.62
C LEU A 443 -12.77 15.21 -19.85
N GLU A 444 -12.84 16.27 -19.04
CA GLU A 444 -13.79 17.37 -19.21
C GLU A 444 -13.55 18.14 -20.51
N ASP A 445 -12.31 18.48 -20.82
CA ASP A 445 -11.92 19.17 -22.05
C ASP A 445 -12.33 18.38 -23.30
N ALA A 446 -12.33 17.05 -23.21
CA ALA A 446 -12.83 16.16 -24.27
C ALA A 446 -14.38 16.04 -24.29
N GLY A 447 -15.09 16.67 -23.35
CA GLY A 447 -16.54 16.62 -23.25
C GLY A 447 -17.11 15.35 -22.61
N VAL A 448 -16.33 14.66 -21.77
CA VAL A 448 -16.79 13.58 -20.91
C VAL A 448 -17.54 14.17 -19.71
N HIS A 449 -18.60 13.52 -19.24
CA HIS A 449 -19.24 13.89 -17.98
C HIS A 449 -18.42 13.40 -16.81
N VAL A 450 -17.78 14.32 -16.08
CA VAL A 450 -16.96 14.01 -14.89
C VAL A 450 -17.71 14.39 -13.62
N ALA A 451 -17.70 13.49 -12.64
CA ALA A 451 -18.15 13.74 -11.27
C ALA A 451 -16.97 13.55 -10.30
N TYR A 452 -16.85 14.43 -9.29
CA TYR A 452 -15.74 14.49 -8.35
C TYR A 452 -16.09 13.87 -7.00
N GLY A 453 -16.46 12.58 -7.01
CA GLY A 453 -16.84 11.87 -5.79
C GLY A 453 -18.24 12.20 -5.29
N VAL A 454 -18.53 11.81 -4.06
CA VAL A 454 -19.80 12.03 -3.35
C VAL A 454 -19.51 12.84 -2.09
N LEU A 455 -20.33 13.86 -1.83
CA LEU A 455 -20.16 14.74 -0.67
C LEU A 455 -20.08 13.94 0.65
N GLY A 456 -19.03 14.17 1.43
CA GLY A 456 -18.79 13.50 2.72
C GLY A 456 -18.37 12.02 2.63
N LEU A 457 -18.35 11.43 1.45
CA LEU A 457 -17.95 10.04 1.23
C LEU A 457 -16.76 9.98 0.27
N LYS A 458 -15.94 8.95 0.43
CA LYS A 458 -14.84 8.63 -0.49
C LYS A 458 -15.25 7.47 -1.39
N THR A 459 -15.16 7.62 -2.71
CA THR A 459 -15.53 6.56 -3.64
C THR A 459 -14.37 5.60 -3.84
N HIS A 460 -14.52 4.38 -3.32
CA HIS A 460 -13.49 3.33 -3.42
C HIS A 460 -13.95 2.12 -4.25
N ALA A 461 -15.18 2.06 -4.70
CA ALA A 461 -15.68 1.03 -5.60
C ALA A 461 -14.98 1.05 -6.96
N LYS A 462 -14.73 -0.14 -7.54
CA LYS A 462 -14.09 -0.31 -8.84
C LYS A 462 -15.10 -0.92 -9.79
N LEU A 463 -15.73 -0.05 -10.58
CA LEU A 463 -16.86 -0.38 -11.44
C LEU A 463 -16.67 0.20 -12.84
N CYS A 464 -17.00 -0.61 -13.84
CA CYS A 464 -17.16 -0.20 -15.22
C CYS A 464 -18.48 -0.77 -15.75
N LEU A 465 -19.30 0.07 -16.32
CA LEU A 465 -20.57 -0.29 -16.96
C LEU A 465 -20.54 0.12 -18.43
N VAL A 466 -20.73 -0.84 -19.32
CA VAL A 466 -20.95 -0.61 -20.75
C VAL A 466 -22.40 -0.92 -21.07
N VAL A 467 -23.10 0.02 -21.69
CA VAL A 467 -24.49 -0.13 -22.16
C VAL A 467 -24.46 -0.32 -23.67
N ARG A 468 -24.91 -1.46 -24.14
CA ARG A 468 -24.91 -1.84 -25.54
C ARG A 468 -26.32 -2.10 -26.03
N GLN A 469 -26.66 -1.59 -27.21
CA GLN A 469 -27.92 -1.92 -27.90
C GLN A 469 -27.77 -3.31 -28.52
N GLU A 470 -28.58 -4.25 -28.03
CA GLU A 470 -28.72 -5.58 -28.62
C GLU A 470 -30.10 -5.62 -29.30
N GLU A 471 -30.18 -6.17 -30.46
CA GLU A 471 -31.46 -6.28 -31.23
C GLU A 471 -32.56 -5.33 -30.74
N ASP A 472 -33.45 -5.76 -29.83
CA ASP A 472 -34.61 -5.00 -29.36
C ASP A 472 -34.46 -4.45 -27.92
N HIS A 473 -33.31 -4.64 -27.23
CA HIS A 473 -33.12 -4.21 -25.84
C HIS A 473 -31.73 -3.66 -25.57
N LEU A 474 -31.59 -2.96 -24.43
CA LEU A 474 -30.30 -2.54 -23.91
C LEU A 474 -29.74 -3.64 -23.01
N GLN A 475 -28.50 -4.06 -23.28
CA GLN A 475 -27.77 -5.02 -22.47
C GLN A 475 -26.70 -4.30 -21.69
N TYR A 476 -26.56 -4.65 -20.42
CA TYR A 476 -25.49 -4.19 -19.53
C TYR A 476 -24.33 -5.19 -19.53
N TYR A 477 -23.12 -4.70 -19.76
CA TYR A 477 -21.88 -5.44 -19.56
C TYR A 477 -21.11 -4.74 -18.44
N VAL A 478 -20.76 -5.49 -17.42
CA VAL A 478 -20.17 -4.94 -16.20
C VAL A 478 -18.81 -5.58 -15.96
N HIS A 479 -17.82 -4.75 -15.65
CA HIS A 479 -16.61 -5.19 -14.99
C HIS A 479 -16.59 -4.62 -13.57
N MET A 480 -16.33 -5.49 -12.59
CA MET A 480 -16.15 -5.14 -11.17
C MET A 480 -14.85 -5.73 -10.68
N GLY A 481 -14.12 -4.98 -9.83
CA GLY A 481 -12.82 -5.45 -9.36
C GLY A 481 -12.58 -5.20 -7.88
N THR A 482 -11.65 -5.98 -7.33
CA THR A 482 -11.10 -5.72 -5.99
C THR A 482 -10.01 -4.64 -6.03
N GLY A 483 -9.34 -4.48 -7.19
CA GLY A 483 -8.23 -3.57 -7.44
C GLY A 483 -8.57 -2.39 -8.35
N ASN A 484 -7.73 -1.36 -8.28
CA ASN A 484 -7.87 -0.14 -9.06
C ASN A 484 -7.65 -0.38 -10.57
N TYR A 485 -8.22 0.50 -11.40
CA TYR A 485 -7.98 0.51 -12.85
C TYR A 485 -6.63 1.14 -13.19
N ASN A 486 -5.54 0.46 -12.77
CA ASN A 486 -4.18 0.93 -12.95
C ASN A 486 -3.29 -0.19 -13.51
N HIS A 487 -2.82 -0.02 -14.74
CA HIS A 487 -2.05 -1.01 -15.48
C HIS A 487 -0.65 -1.27 -14.90
N LEU A 488 -0.10 -0.33 -14.10
CA LEU A 488 1.20 -0.50 -13.43
C LEU A 488 1.04 -1.33 -12.16
N THR A 489 0.12 -0.93 -11.29
CA THR A 489 -0.11 -1.65 -10.02
C THR A 489 -0.69 -3.04 -10.24
N SER A 490 -1.45 -3.28 -11.32
CA SER A 490 -1.98 -4.60 -11.68
C SER A 490 -0.90 -5.65 -11.99
N ARG A 491 0.36 -5.23 -12.19
CA ARG A 491 1.51 -6.14 -12.36
C ARG A 491 2.14 -6.58 -11.03
N ILE A 492 1.78 -5.93 -9.94
CA ILE A 492 2.40 -6.11 -8.62
C ILE A 492 1.36 -6.48 -7.55
N TYR A 493 0.11 -6.06 -7.70
CA TYR A 493 -0.98 -6.32 -6.76
C TYR A 493 -1.78 -7.54 -7.19
N THR A 494 -2.09 -8.42 -6.23
CA THR A 494 -3.03 -9.51 -6.50
C THR A 494 -4.44 -8.98 -6.37
N ASP A 495 -5.18 -8.96 -7.47
CA ASP A 495 -6.56 -8.47 -7.53
C ASP A 495 -7.43 -9.33 -8.43
N LEU A 496 -8.71 -9.41 -8.10
CA LEU A 496 -9.70 -10.13 -8.89
C LEU A 496 -10.56 -9.15 -9.68
N GLY A 497 -10.73 -9.44 -10.97
CA GLY A 497 -11.67 -8.78 -11.87
C GLY A 497 -12.76 -9.75 -12.30
N TYR A 498 -14.01 -9.29 -12.32
CA TYR A 498 -15.17 -10.09 -12.72
C TYR A 498 -15.94 -9.37 -13.80
N MET A 499 -16.17 -10.05 -14.94
CA MET A 499 -16.94 -9.54 -16.05
C MET A 499 -18.23 -10.36 -16.20
N THR A 500 -19.35 -9.68 -16.30
CA THR A 500 -20.68 -10.31 -16.42
C THR A 500 -21.65 -9.45 -17.21
N CYS A 501 -22.64 -10.08 -17.81
CA CYS A 501 -23.81 -9.41 -18.36
C CYS A 501 -25.11 -9.79 -17.62
N ASN A 502 -25.01 -10.28 -16.38
CA ASN A 502 -26.16 -10.60 -15.54
C ASN A 502 -27.06 -9.36 -15.36
N PRO A 503 -28.36 -9.42 -15.77
CA PRO A 503 -29.23 -8.24 -15.75
C PRO A 503 -29.38 -7.62 -14.36
N ALA A 504 -29.54 -8.42 -13.30
CA ALA A 504 -29.75 -7.92 -11.94
C ALA A 504 -28.49 -7.21 -11.38
N ILE A 505 -27.29 -7.66 -11.78
CA ILE A 505 -26.03 -6.98 -11.45
C ILE A 505 -25.89 -5.70 -12.28
N GLY A 506 -26.24 -5.77 -13.59
CA GLY A 506 -26.20 -4.61 -14.48
C GLY A 506 -27.12 -3.47 -14.01
N GLU A 507 -28.34 -3.80 -13.61
CA GLU A 507 -29.31 -2.86 -13.04
C GLU A 507 -28.78 -2.23 -11.73
N ASP A 508 -28.26 -3.04 -10.81
CA ASP A 508 -27.70 -2.54 -9.55
C ASP A 508 -26.51 -1.58 -9.79
N VAL A 509 -25.62 -1.91 -10.74
CA VAL A 509 -24.48 -1.05 -11.10
C VAL A 509 -24.95 0.24 -11.76
N ALA A 510 -25.95 0.18 -12.64
CA ALA A 510 -26.54 1.36 -13.28
C ALA A 510 -27.16 2.30 -12.23
N ASP A 511 -27.91 1.74 -11.29
CA ASP A 511 -28.52 2.48 -10.19
C ASP A 511 -27.45 3.09 -9.23
N LEU A 512 -26.37 2.35 -8.96
CA LEU A 512 -25.27 2.87 -8.17
C LEU A 512 -24.58 4.04 -8.87
N PHE A 513 -24.33 3.96 -10.19
CA PHE A 513 -23.82 5.11 -10.92
C PHE A 513 -24.76 6.32 -10.86
N ASN A 514 -26.08 6.11 -10.93
CA ASN A 514 -27.06 7.19 -10.79
C ASN A 514 -27.03 7.81 -9.38
N ALA A 515 -26.68 7.03 -8.35
CA ALA A 515 -26.47 7.56 -6.99
C ALA A 515 -25.14 8.32 -6.88
N LEU A 516 -24.10 7.86 -7.58
CA LEU A 516 -22.74 8.45 -7.54
C LEU A 516 -22.62 9.74 -8.38
N THR A 517 -23.33 9.84 -9.50
CA THR A 517 -23.25 10.99 -10.44
C THR A 517 -24.45 11.92 -10.37
N GLY A 518 -25.50 11.55 -9.65
CA GLY A 518 -26.72 12.31 -9.44
C GLY A 518 -27.17 12.25 -7.98
N TYR A 519 -28.34 12.76 -7.70
CA TYR A 519 -28.89 12.79 -6.35
C TYR A 519 -29.87 11.62 -6.07
N SER A 520 -29.64 10.43 -6.69
CA SER A 520 -30.46 9.27 -6.41
C SER A 520 -30.26 8.82 -4.94
N ARG A 521 -31.36 8.61 -4.23
CA ARG A 521 -31.37 8.16 -2.82
C ARG A 521 -31.57 6.65 -2.68
N LYS A 522 -31.28 5.87 -3.75
CA LYS A 522 -31.41 4.42 -3.69
C LYS A 522 -30.37 3.83 -2.70
N THR A 523 -30.84 3.07 -1.73
CA THR A 523 -30.02 2.46 -0.67
C THR A 523 -30.06 0.94 -0.67
N THR A 524 -30.94 0.34 -1.48
CA THR A 524 -31.13 -1.11 -1.57
C THR A 524 -30.86 -1.62 -2.97
N TYR A 525 -30.11 -2.71 -3.06
CA TYR A 525 -29.66 -3.35 -4.29
C TYR A 525 -30.03 -4.83 -4.28
N ASN A 526 -30.24 -5.43 -5.45
CA ASN A 526 -30.67 -6.82 -5.56
C ASN A 526 -29.55 -7.82 -5.27
N LYS A 527 -28.34 -7.52 -5.75
CA LYS A 527 -27.14 -8.38 -5.69
C LYS A 527 -25.97 -7.72 -5.00
N LEU A 528 -25.79 -6.42 -5.21
CA LEU A 528 -24.66 -5.69 -4.65
C LEU A 528 -24.86 -5.38 -3.15
N LEU A 529 -23.80 -5.50 -2.37
CA LEU A 529 -23.73 -5.01 -1.01
C LEU A 529 -22.93 -3.70 -1.02
N VAL A 530 -23.60 -2.59 -0.69
CA VAL A 530 -23.03 -1.26 -0.83
C VAL A 530 -22.84 -0.60 0.51
N ALA A 531 -21.63 -0.12 0.81
CA ALA A 531 -21.37 0.78 1.92
C ALA A 531 -21.57 2.25 1.49
N PRO A 532 -21.99 3.14 2.42
CA PRO A 532 -22.20 2.92 3.86
C PRO A 532 -23.56 2.33 4.23
N HIS A 533 -24.43 2.02 3.27
CA HIS A 533 -25.84 1.72 3.53
C HIS A 533 -26.08 0.35 4.20
N SER A 534 -25.65 -0.74 3.55
CA SER A 534 -26.10 -2.07 3.97
C SER A 534 -24.99 -3.13 4.05
N LEU A 535 -23.75 -2.82 3.58
CA LEU A 535 -22.69 -3.82 3.45
C LEU A 535 -22.37 -4.48 4.81
N ARG A 536 -22.13 -3.71 5.87
CA ARG A 536 -21.84 -4.26 7.21
C ARG A 536 -22.95 -5.21 7.67
N GLN A 537 -24.22 -4.78 7.58
CA GLN A 537 -25.37 -5.57 8.03
C GLN A 537 -25.46 -6.90 7.29
N HIS A 538 -25.19 -6.90 5.99
CA HIS A 538 -25.21 -8.12 5.19
C HIS A 538 -24.07 -9.09 5.51
N ILE A 539 -22.87 -8.58 5.87
CA ILE A 539 -21.76 -9.42 6.35
C ILE A 539 -22.13 -10.02 7.71
N LEU A 540 -22.63 -9.21 8.66
CA LEU A 540 -23.06 -9.69 9.96
C LEU A 540 -24.16 -10.75 9.85
N ALA A 541 -25.16 -10.52 9.01
CA ALA A 541 -26.25 -11.49 8.78
C ALA A 541 -25.74 -12.84 8.20
N ARG A 542 -24.73 -12.81 7.35
CA ARG A 542 -24.10 -14.04 6.82
C ARG A 542 -23.30 -14.78 7.89
N ILE A 543 -22.61 -14.07 8.76
CA ILE A 543 -21.91 -14.70 9.91
C ILE A 543 -22.94 -15.35 10.85
N GLU A 544 -24.03 -14.66 11.19
CA GLU A 544 -25.09 -15.23 12.04
C GLU A 544 -25.78 -16.45 11.36
N ARG A 545 -25.93 -16.42 10.03
CA ARG A 545 -26.42 -17.58 9.27
C ARG A 545 -25.47 -18.79 9.40
N GLU A 546 -24.15 -18.58 9.34
CA GLU A 546 -23.17 -19.66 9.56
C GLU A 546 -23.20 -20.21 10.99
N ILE A 547 -23.40 -19.35 11.99
CA ILE A 547 -23.59 -19.78 13.37
C ILE A 547 -24.83 -20.70 13.49
N ALA A 548 -25.96 -20.29 12.91
CA ALA A 548 -27.17 -21.07 12.92
C ALA A 548 -27.02 -22.41 12.20
N GLN A 549 -26.35 -22.39 11.03
CA GLN A 549 -26.03 -23.58 10.25
C GLN A 549 -25.11 -24.55 11.02
N HIS A 550 -24.06 -24.00 11.66
CA HIS A 550 -23.13 -24.80 12.46
C HIS A 550 -23.82 -25.49 13.65
N ARG A 551 -24.70 -24.76 14.35
CA ARG A 551 -25.47 -25.34 15.47
C ARG A 551 -26.37 -26.50 15.05
N GLN A 552 -26.83 -26.53 13.80
CA GLN A 552 -27.70 -27.59 13.29
C GLN A 552 -26.91 -28.76 12.70
N HIS A 553 -25.80 -28.50 11.98
CA HIS A 553 -25.11 -29.48 11.15
C HIS A 553 -23.64 -29.69 11.50
N GLY A 554 -23.04 -28.82 12.32
CA GLY A 554 -21.64 -28.92 12.73
C GLY A 554 -20.62 -28.56 11.64
N ASP A 555 -21.05 -27.95 10.52
CA ASP A 555 -20.23 -27.78 9.31
C ASP A 555 -19.95 -26.31 8.93
N GLY A 556 -20.25 -25.35 9.81
CA GLY A 556 -20.00 -23.92 9.56
C GLY A 556 -18.54 -23.61 9.30
N TYR A 557 -18.27 -22.85 8.25
CA TYR A 557 -16.91 -22.45 7.87
C TYR A 557 -16.88 -21.11 7.18
N LEU A 558 -15.97 -20.22 7.63
CA LEU A 558 -15.72 -18.90 7.10
C LEU A 558 -14.26 -18.77 6.63
N VAL A 559 -14.05 -18.20 5.45
CA VAL A 559 -12.71 -17.79 4.99
C VAL A 559 -12.76 -16.36 4.47
N PHE A 560 -12.07 -15.46 5.13
CA PHE A 560 -11.99 -14.07 4.69
C PHE A 560 -10.56 -13.70 4.32
N LYS A 561 -10.36 -13.23 3.10
CA LYS A 561 -9.12 -12.61 2.63
C LYS A 561 -9.35 -11.11 2.48
N MET A 562 -8.52 -10.29 3.15
CA MET A 562 -8.66 -8.82 3.17
C MET A 562 -7.35 -8.14 3.53
N ASN A 563 -7.29 -6.83 3.40
CA ASN A 563 -6.09 -6.08 3.81
C ASN A 563 -6.13 -5.69 5.28
N ALA A 564 -7.31 -5.41 5.85
CA ALA A 564 -7.45 -4.99 7.24
C ALA A 564 -8.76 -5.44 7.88
N LEU A 565 -8.66 -5.85 9.15
CA LEU A 565 -9.77 -6.19 10.03
C LEU A 565 -9.69 -5.33 11.30
N VAL A 566 -10.54 -4.29 11.38
CA VAL A 566 -10.52 -3.27 12.44
C VAL A 566 -11.90 -3.00 13.03
N ASP A 567 -12.99 -3.26 12.26
CA ASP A 567 -14.36 -2.96 12.68
C ASP A 567 -14.77 -3.79 13.90
N PRO A 568 -15.11 -3.16 15.06
CA PRO A 568 -15.41 -3.89 16.28
C PRO A 568 -16.63 -4.79 16.15
N GLN A 569 -17.67 -4.37 15.40
CA GLN A 569 -18.89 -5.17 15.25
C GLN A 569 -18.62 -6.45 14.44
N CYS A 570 -17.78 -6.36 13.40
CA CYS A 570 -17.35 -7.52 12.63
C CYS A 570 -16.46 -8.46 13.45
N ILE A 571 -15.52 -7.91 14.25
CA ILE A 571 -14.67 -8.69 15.17
C ILE A 571 -15.53 -9.43 16.20
N GLN A 572 -16.47 -8.77 16.84
CA GLN A 572 -17.39 -9.40 17.81
C GLN A 572 -18.25 -10.48 17.17
N ALA A 573 -18.71 -10.29 15.93
CA ALA A 573 -19.46 -11.32 15.20
C ALA A 573 -18.60 -12.57 14.92
N LEU A 574 -17.32 -12.39 14.56
CA LEU A 574 -16.37 -13.49 14.39
C LEU A 574 -16.10 -14.21 15.72
N TYR A 575 -15.98 -13.48 16.83
CA TYR A 575 -15.86 -14.08 18.16
C TYR A 575 -17.09 -14.91 18.53
N ARG A 576 -18.31 -14.39 18.30
CA ARG A 576 -19.55 -15.19 18.52
C ARG A 576 -19.58 -16.44 17.65
N ALA A 577 -19.11 -16.35 16.41
CA ALA A 577 -19.04 -17.51 15.51
C ALA A 577 -18.03 -18.55 16.03
N SER A 578 -16.88 -18.10 16.52
CA SER A 578 -15.89 -18.99 17.16
C SER A 578 -16.44 -19.65 18.43
N GLN A 579 -17.09 -18.88 19.31
CA GLN A 579 -17.75 -19.42 20.50
C GLN A 579 -18.85 -20.44 20.17
N ALA A 580 -19.48 -20.32 19.01
CA ALA A 580 -20.45 -21.31 18.52
C ALA A 580 -19.77 -22.55 17.88
N GLY A 581 -18.45 -22.58 17.73
CA GLY A 581 -17.67 -23.67 17.14
C GLY A 581 -17.41 -23.54 15.62
N VAL A 582 -17.85 -22.48 14.96
CA VAL A 582 -17.60 -22.25 13.53
C VAL A 582 -16.10 -22.13 13.28
N ARG A 583 -15.57 -22.89 12.32
CA ARG A 583 -14.18 -22.75 11.88
C ARG A 583 -14.00 -21.44 11.10
N ILE A 584 -12.94 -20.70 11.41
CA ILE A 584 -12.67 -19.38 10.79
C ILE A 584 -11.20 -19.26 10.41
N ASP A 585 -10.94 -19.14 9.11
CA ASP A 585 -9.61 -18.87 8.57
C ASP A 585 -9.57 -17.46 7.98
N LEU A 586 -8.75 -16.58 8.56
CA LEU A 586 -8.60 -15.19 8.14
C LEU A 586 -7.23 -14.98 7.49
N GLN A 587 -7.21 -14.42 6.30
CA GLN A 587 -6.01 -13.94 5.63
C GLN A 587 -5.99 -12.42 5.66
N VAL A 588 -5.29 -11.83 6.61
CA VAL A 588 -5.20 -10.39 6.79
C VAL A 588 -3.79 -9.91 6.50
N ARG A 589 -3.59 -9.28 5.36
CA ARG A 589 -2.26 -8.84 4.93
C ARG A 589 -1.65 -7.80 5.88
N GLY A 590 -2.42 -6.80 6.29
CA GLY A 590 -1.96 -5.65 7.06
C GLY A 590 -2.44 -5.66 8.50
N ILE A 591 -3.31 -4.70 8.83
CA ILE A 591 -3.82 -4.46 10.17
C ILE A 591 -4.85 -5.52 10.56
N CYS A 592 -4.65 -6.17 11.71
CA CYS A 592 -5.63 -7.05 12.33
C CYS A 592 -5.77 -6.67 13.81
N CYS A 593 -6.94 -6.15 14.17
CA CYS A 593 -7.26 -5.82 15.58
C CYS A 593 -7.90 -7.00 16.32
N LEU A 594 -8.29 -8.07 15.63
CA LEU A 594 -8.80 -9.30 16.23
C LEU A 594 -7.65 -10.08 16.89
N ARG A 595 -7.86 -10.59 18.10
CA ARG A 595 -6.92 -11.43 18.85
C ARG A 595 -7.31 -12.91 18.69
N PRO A 596 -6.54 -13.73 17.95
CA PRO A 596 -6.83 -15.16 17.81
C PRO A 596 -6.36 -15.97 19.03
N GLY A 597 -6.88 -17.19 19.18
CA GLY A 597 -6.40 -18.17 20.16
C GLY A 597 -6.65 -17.79 21.63
N VAL A 598 -7.60 -16.90 21.92
CA VAL A 598 -8.04 -16.58 23.28
C VAL A 598 -9.01 -17.67 23.74
N PRO A 599 -8.69 -18.40 24.83
CA PRO A 599 -9.54 -19.52 25.31
C PRO A 599 -10.99 -19.10 25.58
N GLY A 600 -11.95 -19.84 25.03
CA GLY A 600 -13.39 -19.61 25.17
C GLY A 600 -13.92 -18.43 24.34
N VAL A 601 -13.07 -17.75 23.54
CA VAL A 601 -13.47 -16.61 22.70
C VAL A 601 -13.12 -16.84 21.22
N SER A 602 -11.86 -17.16 20.92
CA SER A 602 -11.36 -17.24 19.55
C SER A 602 -10.60 -18.53 19.26
N ASP A 603 -10.96 -19.64 19.90
CA ASP A 603 -10.30 -20.95 19.80
C ASP A 603 -10.30 -21.50 18.37
N THR A 604 -11.33 -21.20 17.57
CA THR A 604 -11.47 -21.72 16.19
C THR A 604 -11.02 -20.72 15.13
N ILE A 605 -10.42 -19.60 15.53
CA ILE A 605 -9.96 -18.55 14.61
C ILE A 605 -8.46 -18.70 14.36
N THR A 606 -8.10 -18.85 13.09
CA THR A 606 -6.72 -18.77 12.62
C THR A 606 -6.55 -17.52 11.76
N VAL A 607 -5.51 -16.70 12.04
CA VAL A 607 -5.17 -15.53 11.25
C VAL A 607 -3.80 -15.71 10.63
N THR A 608 -3.74 -15.58 9.30
CA THR A 608 -2.48 -15.63 8.54
C THR A 608 -2.27 -14.36 7.73
N SER A 609 -1.02 -14.07 7.40
CA SER A 609 -0.63 -12.93 6.56
C SER A 609 0.45 -13.39 5.59
N ILE A 610 0.32 -13.02 4.32
CA ILE A 610 1.32 -13.28 3.28
C ILE A 610 1.89 -11.93 2.83
N VAL A 611 3.21 -11.81 2.92
CA VAL A 611 4.02 -10.74 2.34
C VAL A 611 5.06 -11.40 1.44
N GLY A 612 5.22 -10.92 0.22
CA GLY A 612 6.13 -11.51 -0.74
C GLY A 612 6.25 -10.68 -2.01
N ARG A 613 6.61 -11.31 -3.12
CA ARG A 613 6.82 -10.67 -4.43
C ARG A 613 5.64 -9.80 -4.87
N PHE A 614 4.42 -10.30 -4.69
CA PHE A 614 3.19 -9.59 -5.01
C PHE A 614 2.50 -9.10 -3.74
N LEU A 615 1.89 -7.93 -3.83
CA LEU A 615 1.11 -7.37 -2.73
C LEU A 615 -0.28 -8.00 -2.73
N GLU A 616 -0.58 -8.80 -1.69
CA GLU A 616 -1.88 -9.43 -1.50
C GLU A 616 -2.95 -8.38 -1.21
N HIS A 617 -3.76 -8.05 -2.24
CA HIS A 617 -4.70 -6.93 -2.19
C HIS A 617 -6.17 -7.33 -2.37
N ALA A 618 -6.44 -8.47 -2.98
CA ALA A 618 -7.80 -8.96 -3.22
C ALA A 618 -8.60 -9.12 -1.92
N ARG A 619 -9.90 -8.81 -1.97
CA ARG A 619 -10.84 -9.08 -0.89
C ARG A 619 -11.79 -10.16 -1.36
N ILE A 620 -11.86 -11.24 -0.58
CA ILE A 620 -12.70 -12.41 -0.81
C ILE A 620 -13.36 -12.80 0.51
N TYR A 621 -14.68 -12.90 0.50
CA TYR A 621 -15.47 -13.32 1.66
C TYR A 621 -16.20 -14.60 1.31
N TYR A 622 -15.80 -15.70 1.89
CA TYR A 622 -16.39 -17.03 1.69
C TYR A 622 -17.17 -17.45 2.93
N PHE A 623 -18.40 -17.91 2.70
CA PHE A 623 -19.31 -18.51 3.66
C PHE A 623 -19.74 -19.87 3.10
N ARG A 624 -19.60 -20.94 3.90
CA ARG A 624 -19.92 -22.30 3.44
C ARG A 624 -21.41 -22.51 3.17
N HIS A 625 -22.27 -21.88 3.95
CA HIS A 625 -23.72 -21.87 3.74
C HIS A 625 -24.31 -23.25 3.46
N GLY A 626 -24.01 -24.24 4.29
CA GLY A 626 -24.50 -25.62 4.12
C GLY A 626 -24.07 -26.28 2.79
N GLY A 627 -22.90 -25.93 2.27
CA GLY A 627 -22.34 -26.44 1.01
C GLY A 627 -22.83 -25.72 -0.25
N GLN A 628 -23.53 -24.58 -0.14
CA GLN A 628 -23.93 -23.77 -1.28
C GLN A 628 -22.82 -22.79 -1.71
N ASP A 629 -21.78 -22.59 -0.87
CA ASP A 629 -20.60 -21.77 -1.15
C ASP A 629 -20.94 -20.35 -1.60
N ASP A 630 -21.29 -19.46 -0.65
CA ASP A 630 -21.57 -18.05 -0.92
C ASP A 630 -20.21 -17.29 -0.93
N ILE A 631 -19.82 -16.74 -2.08
CA ILE A 631 -18.56 -16.02 -2.29
C ILE A 631 -18.85 -14.61 -2.74
N LEU A 632 -18.30 -13.64 -1.99
CA LEU A 632 -18.34 -12.23 -2.34
C LEU A 632 -16.92 -11.74 -2.65
N LEU A 633 -16.79 -10.95 -3.71
CA LEU A 633 -15.59 -10.20 -4.06
C LEU A 633 -15.88 -8.70 -3.95
N GLY A 634 -14.85 -7.87 -3.80
CA GLY A 634 -15.04 -6.43 -3.93
C GLY A 634 -13.96 -5.57 -3.29
N SER A 635 -14.30 -4.31 -3.04
CA SER A 635 -13.35 -3.28 -2.65
C SER A 635 -13.21 -3.07 -1.15
N ALA A 636 -14.16 -3.54 -0.33
CA ALA A 636 -14.25 -3.24 1.09
C ALA A 636 -13.32 -4.11 1.95
N ASP A 637 -12.56 -3.48 2.82
CA ASP A 637 -12.01 -4.09 4.02
C ASP A 637 -13.00 -3.91 5.20
N LEU A 638 -12.89 -4.74 6.25
CA LEU A 638 -13.72 -4.63 7.45
C LEU A 638 -13.14 -3.59 8.42
N MET A 639 -13.24 -2.33 8.01
CA MET A 639 -12.78 -1.16 8.76
C MET A 639 -13.93 -0.15 8.90
N PRO A 640 -14.07 0.57 10.05
CA PRO A 640 -15.11 1.59 10.22
C PRO A 640 -15.11 2.62 9.07
N ARG A 641 -13.94 3.09 8.63
CA ARG A 641 -13.83 4.04 7.51
C ARG A 641 -14.45 3.49 6.22
N ASN A 642 -14.14 2.24 5.85
CA ASN A 642 -14.67 1.62 4.64
C ASN A 642 -16.18 1.41 4.73
N LEU A 643 -16.66 1.01 5.91
CA LEU A 643 -18.06 0.63 6.13
C LEU A 643 -18.99 1.82 6.40
N GLU A 644 -18.45 3.02 6.76
CA GLU A 644 -19.23 4.19 7.16
C GLU A 644 -18.94 5.45 6.35
N ARG A 645 -17.71 5.59 5.80
CA ARG A 645 -17.26 6.83 5.17
C ARG A 645 -16.77 6.64 3.74
N CYS A 646 -16.97 5.45 3.17
CA CYS A 646 -16.63 5.17 1.78
C CYS A 646 -17.81 4.54 1.04
N VAL A 647 -17.86 4.79 -0.26
CA VAL A 647 -18.66 3.97 -1.16
C VAL A 647 -17.82 2.76 -1.55
N GLU A 648 -18.19 1.61 -1.00
CA GLU A 648 -17.58 0.31 -1.27
C GLU A 648 -18.62 -0.65 -1.81
N VAL A 649 -18.17 -1.63 -2.60
CA VAL A 649 -19.04 -2.64 -3.17
C VAL A 649 -18.48 -4.03 -2.90
N LEU A 650 -19.33 -4.94 -2.43
CA LEU A 650 -19.13 -6.38 -2.53
C LEU A 650 -20.20 -6.95 -3.48
N PHE A 651 -19.79 -7.88 -4.33
CA PHE A 651 -20.64 -8.53 -5.32
C PHE A 651 -20.48 -10.05 -5.28
N PRO A 652 -21.58 -10.81 -5.52
CA PRO A 652 -21.54 -12.26 -5.49
C PRO A 652 -20.97 -12.86 -6.77
N VAL A 653 -20.19 -13.93 -6.64
CA VAL A 653 -19.78 -14.76 -7.77
C VAL A 653 -20.81 -15.90 -7.90
N GLN A 654 -21.64 -15.85 -8.93
CA GLN A 654 -22.77 -16.78 -9.07
C GLN A 654 -22.41 -18.11 -9.74
N PRO A 655 -21.60 -18.15 -10.84
CA PRO A 655 -21.28 -19.40 -11.52
C PRO A 655 -20.46 -20.35 -10.63
N ARG A 656 -20.95 -21.58 -10.46
CA ARG A 656 -20.27 -22.60 -9.64
C ARG A 656 -18.82 -22.85 -10.06
N PRO A 657 -18.48 -23.00 -11.35
CA PRO A 657 -17.09 -23.22 -11.76
C PRO A 657 -16.14 -22.11 -11.28
N LEU A 658 -16.58 -20.85 -11.31
CA LEU A 658 -15.78 -19.70 -10.83
C LEU A 658 -15.65 -19.69 -9.30
N ARG A 659 -16.72 -20.06 -8.58
CA ARG A 659 -16.65 -20.23 -7.11
C ARG A 659 -15.67 -21.34 -6.72
N ASP A 660 -15.75 -22.49 -7.39
CA ASP A 660 -14.84 -23.62 -7.19
C ASP A 660 -13.38 -23.20 -7.44
N THR A 661 -13.14 -22.39 -8.47
CA THR A 661 -11.83 -21.79 -8.77
C THR A 661 -11.33 -20.91 -7.62
N ILE A 662 -12.14 -19.97 -7.15
CA ILE A 662 -11.75 -19.05 -6.08
C ILE A 662 -11.44 -19.84 -4.80
N LEU A 663 -12.27 -20.83 -4.49
CA LEU A 663 -12.11 -21.63 -3.28
C LEU A 663 -10.85 -22.52 -3.36
N ARG A 664 -10.71 -23.32 -4.45
CA ARG A 664 -9.65 -24.34 -4.55
C ARG A 664 -8.31 -23.79 -4.99
N ASP A 665 -8.32 -22.93 -6.03
CA ASP A 665 -7.09 -22.51 -6.69
C ASP A 665 -6.55 -21.19 -6.15
N ILE A 666 -7.34 -20.45 -5.36
CA ILE A 666 -6.90 -19.21 -4.71
C ILE A 666 -6.88 -19.38 -3.19
N LEU A 667 -8.04 -19.45 -2.52
CA LEU A 667 -8.11 -19.45 -1.06
C LEU A 667 -7.38 -20.64 -0.43
N GLN A 668 -7.63 -21.87 -0.90
CA GLN A 668 -6.98 -23.06 -0.33
C GLN A 668 -5.47 -23.09 -0.61
N VAL A 669 -5.01 -22.55 -1.75
CA VAL A 669 -3.58 -22.46 -2.06
C VAL A 669 -2.91 -21.49 -1.09
N HIS A 670 -3.51 -20.33 -0.84
CA HIS A 670 -3.00 -19.36 0.13
C HIS A 670 -2.99 -19.92 1.57
N LEU A 671 -4.06 -20.62 1.99
CA LEU A 671 -4.15 -21.19 3.34
C LEU A 671 -3.11 -22.30 3.58
N ARG A 672 -2.58 -22.92 2.52
CA ARG A 672 -1.52 -23.93 2.60
C ARG A 672 -0.11 -23.36 2.42
N ASP A 673 0.04 -22.04 2.27
CA ASP A 673 1.36 -21.42 2.14
C ASP A 673 2.18 -21.63 3.42
N THR A 674 3.37 -22.22 3.26
CA THR A 674 4.31 -22.51 4.36
C THR A 674 5.68 -21.84 4.14
N VAL A 675 5.79 -20.98 3.11
CA VAL A 675 7.04 -20.29 2.77
C VAL A 675 6.94 -18.82 3.14
N GLN A 676 5.86 -18.16 2.75
CA GLN A 676 5.66 -16.73 2.93
C GLN A 676 4.63 -16.40 4.01
N ALA A 677 3.75 -17.35 4.37
CA ALA A 677 2.73 -17.11 5.37
C ALA A 677 3.30 -17.00 6.78
N ARG A 678 2.73 -16.06 7.54
CA ARG A 678 2.99 -15.86 8.97
C ARG A 678 1.68 -15.90 9.72
N ARG A 679 1.66 -16.62 10.84
CA ARG A 679 0.51 -16.76 11.73
C ARG A 679 0.53 -15.69 12.81
N LEU A 680 -0.59 -15.02 13.03
CA LEU A 680 -0.79 -14.09 14.14
C LEU A 680 -0.98 -14.90 15.44
N LEU A 681 -0.22 -14.53 16.47
CA LEU A 681 -0.29 -15.11 17.80
C LEU A 681 -1.18 -14.28 18.75
N PRO A 682 -1.62 -14.86 19.89
CA PRO A 682 -2.47 -14.15 20.85
C PRO A 682 -1.87 -12.87 21.43
N ASP A 683 -0.54 -12.74 21.46
CA ASP A 683 0.16 -11.54 21.93
C ASP A 683 0.25 -10.41 20.89
N GLY A 684 -0.20 -10.66 19.66
CA GLY A 684 -0.13 -9.71 18.53
C GLY A 684 1.14 -9.83 17.70
N SER A 685 2.08 -10.71 18.05
CA SER A 685 3.25 -11.02 17.24
C SER A 685 2.92 -11.99 16.11
N TYR A 686 3.84 -12.13 15.16
CA TYR A 686 3.69 -13.06 14.04
C TYR A 686 4.83 -14.06 14.01
N GLU A 687 4.51 -15.33 13.82
CA GLU A 687 5.48 -16.40 13.56
C GLU A 687 5.42 -16.87 12.10
N ARG A 688 6.57 -17.17 11.51
CA ARG A 688 6.64 -17.74 10.15
C ARG A 688 6.20 -19.19 10.17
N LEU A 689 5.32 -19.54 9.23
CA LEU A 689 4.93 -20.93 9.06
C LEU A 689 6.05 -21.72 8.37
N SER A 690 6.15 -23.00 8.68
CA SER A 690 7.07 -23.94 8.05
C SER A 690 6.31 -25.20 7.68
N ALA A 691 6.74 -25.84 6.60
CA ALA A 691 6.17 -27.13 6.21
C ALA A 691 6.41 -28.18 7.30
N PRO A 692 5.43 -29.05 7.61
CA PRO A 692 5.64 -30.21 8.45
C PRO A 692 6.80 -31.08 7.93
N SER A 693 7.48 -31.80 8.84
CA SER A 693 8.59 -32.66 8.46
C SER A 693 8.14 -33.74 7.44
N GLY A 694 8.75 -33.70 6.26
CA GLY A 694 8.43 -34.60 5.15
C GLY A 694 7.54 -34.02 4.06
N ASP A 695 6.91 -32.88 4.30
CA ASP A 695 6.10 -32.19 3.29
C ASP A 695 6.93 -31.22 2.45
N THR A 696 6.54 -31.03 1.20
CA THR A 696 7.17 -30.03 0.32
C THR A 696 6.68 -28.64 0.70
N PRO A 697 7.59 -27.66 0.97
CA PRO A 697 7.19 -26.29 1.20
C PRO A 697 6.43 -25.69 0.02
N LEU A 698 5.35 -24.98 0.29
CA LEU A 698 4.49 -24.35 -0.72
C LEU A 698 4.54 -22.84 -0.56
N SER A 699 4.99 -22.14 -1.62
CA SER A 699 4.78 -20.70 -1.80
C SER A 699 3.57 -20.50 -2.70
N SER A 700 2.52 -19.89 -2.18
CA SER A 700 1.27 -19.69 -2.92
C SER A 700 1.47 -18.84 -4.18
N GLN A 701 2.25 -17.76 -4.09
CA GLN A 701 2.54 -16.90 -5.24
C GLN A 701 3.36 -17.60 -6.32
N SER A 702 4.36 -18.38 -5.93
CA SER A 702 5.14 -19.19 -6.88
C SER A 702 4.32 -20.28 -7.53
N TRP A 703 3.46 -20.94 -6.74
CA TRP A 703 2.53 -21.95 -7.26
C TRP A 703 1.56 -21.35 -8.28
N LEU A 704 0.99 -20.19 -7.98
CA LEU A 704 0.08 -19.49 -8.89
C LEU A 704 0.79 -19.06 -10.19
N LEU A 705 2.02 -18.56 -10.12
CA LEU A 705 2.80 -18.22 -11.31
C LEU A 705 3.00 -19.44 -12.25
N GLN A 706 3.15 -20.64 -11.69
CA GLN A 706 3.39 -21.85 -12.46
C GLN A 706 2.11 -22.49 -12.99
N HIS A 707 1.00 -22.42 -12.24
CA HIS A 707 -0.18 -23.23 -12.52
C HIS A 707 -1.37 -22.41 -13.05
N TRP A 708 -1.42 -21.09 -12.81
CA TRP A 708 -2.58 -20.30 -13.20
C TRP A 708 -2.79 -20.25 -14.71
N SER A 709 -1.74 -20.09 -15.51
CA SER A 709 -1.79 -20.06 -16.97
C SER A 709 -2.17 -21.41 -17.60
N SER A 710 -1.83 -22.53 -16.96
CA SER A 710 -2.14 -23.88 -17.48
C SER A 710 -3.64 -24.22 -17.45
N ARG A 711 -4.46 -23.52 -16.66
CA ARG A 711 -5.93 -23.69 -16.64
C ARG A 711 -6.58 -23.38 -17.96
N LEU A 712 -6.00 -22.48 -18.74
CA LEU A 712 -6.55 -22.09 -20.07
C LEU A 712 -6.32 -23.19 -21.13
N VAL A 713 -5.54 -24.23 -20.82
CA VAL A 713 -5.16 -25.30 -21.75
C VAL A 713 -5.97 -26.59 -21.54
N VAL A 714 -6.54 -26.79 -20.34
CA VAL A 714 -7.11 -28.12 -19.92
C VAL A 714 -8.57 -28.34 -20.34
N GLU A 715 -9.32 -27.33 -20.81
CA GLU A 715 -10.73 -27.54 -21.23
C GLU A 715 -10.90 -28.03 -22.68
N SER A 716 -9.85 -28.49 -23.35
CA SER A 716 -9.96 -29.03 -24.73
C SER A 716 -9.99 -30.58 -24.84
N SER A 717 -10.21 -31.29 -23.74
CA SER A 717 -10.42 -32.76 -23.75
C SER A 717 -11.74 -33.11 -23.09
N VAL A 718 -12.86 -32.63 -23.63
CA VAL A 718 -14.15 -33.29 -23.52
C VAL A 718 -14.40 -33.89 -24.89
N GLU A 719 -14.39 -35.20 -24.90
CA GLU A 719 -14.59 -36.13 -26.02
C GLU A 719 -15.84 -35.79 -26.82
N ILE A 720 -15.67 -35.98 -28.13
CA ILE A 720 -16.75 -36.09 -29.13
C ILE A 720 -17.59 -37.32 -28.80
#